data_af45e40ec22fe86eb0ce132cf52314ef
#
_entry.id   af45e40ec22fe86eb0ce132cf52314ef
#
_cell.length_a   1.000
_cell.length_b   1.000
_cell.length_c   1.000
_cell.angle_alpha   90.00
_cell.angle_beta   90.00
_cell.angle_gamma   90.00
#
_symmetry.space_group_name_H-M   'P 1'
#
loop_
_entity.id
_entity.type
_entity.pdbx_description
1 polymer ?
#
loop_
_entity_poly.entity_id
_entity_poly.type
_entity_poly.pdbx_seq_one_letter_code
_entity_poly.pdbx_strand_id
1 'polypeptide(L)'
;MEGLILRSGKFESRKDAAGNTYLEARNASVTAEDISEPLTWISADRIRVYPEDRFSFKNLTLYYGGVPFFYFPYLSHSLNPEVGYLPIPGMRSIWGPYLLNEYGFLMGKKWSDNGMPSADYLGTLHADYRTRRGFAYGLDIRDVLLEKDCPDMTGLSFYKTHDKGVKINAGDDEYREHLDPDRWRFALQQMWSHRVNLRTDWRLKANINMLSDEYMLRDFYPEIYQRNSSPDNTVLLSRTDDTNDFSLLQRFVPNNFYIADQRTEFSYERIKSPVFRSPVMYESRTSFAFLKQYVPPFMRTEIRNMLDGMDPGTSSYDYWARMLMTDSYSRFHSFHEVSVSKKIMGFLNLTPKVGGGYTGYYGVEDYKPLNQGIFYAGTDADFKFSRRYSSVYSDSFGLNGMNHIVQPHFTLAYVKTNRLSELYPQIDGDTPTTNPPSLSIGRYTEIDSLSTGLVFRYGLRNMLMTSRDANSHRWFSWDVFMDAYLHDPVNQRDFSNLFSFMRWNPVPWMEYRSEMQAPVLGKDKISGCREYNNSLRFMPWRSTELVVGHRYLNQHSLLEDSSQLDLRILQRFSEAWAFSGKWRFSLLDGKLDIQEYNVYHNGILVFGRGRFRSQEREQKRIRAGHQLYHPADRRLYAGQIPLMSGKDTVFCEVFPGSFFLFQRIRVLRMGSARCGVLFQKGKDM
;
A
#
# COMPACT_ATOMS: atom_id res chain seq x y z
N MET A 1 -7.92 -28.61 -0.62
CA MET A 1 -8.28 -28.97 0.78
C MET A 1 -6.99 -28.94 1.59
N GLU A 2 -6.82 -27.92 2.39
CA GLU A 2 -5.70 -27.88 3.36
C GLU A 2 -6.30 -28.22 4.72
N GLY A 3 -6.05 -29.41 5.24
CA GLY A 3 -6.62 -29.90 6.49
C GLY A 3 -5.56 -30.54 7.37
N LEU A 4 -5.73 -30.45 8.69
CA LEU A 4 -5.01 -31.26 9.63
C LEU A 4 -5.68 -32.63 9.73
N ILE A 5 -4.88 -33.69 9.62
CA ILE A 5 -5.33 -35.08 9.73
C ILE A 5 -4.94 -35.58 11.13
N LEU A 6 -5.95 -35.87 11.93
CA LEU A 6 -5.80 -36.46 13.27
C LEU A 6 -6.06 -37.97 13.17
N ARG A 7 -5.08 -38.80 13.52
CA ARG A 7 -5.16 -40.26 13.55
C ARG A 7 -5.08 -40.74 15.00
N SER A 8 -6.00 -41.57 15.42
CA SER A 8 -6.02 -42.15 16.77
C SER A 8 -6.80 -43.46 16.75
N GLY A 9 -6.43 -44.37 17.62
CA GLY A 9 -7.20 -45.61 17.83
C GLY A 9 -8.54 -45.37 18.56
N LYS A 10 -8.68 -44.29 19.29
CA LYS A 10 -9.89 -43.97 20.07
C LYS A 10 -10.15 -42.47 20.12
N PHE A 11 -11.38 -42.09 19.79
CA PHE A 11 -11.92 -40.72 19.90
C PHE A 11 -13.08 -40.70 20.87
N GLU A 12 -13.06 -39.71 21.78
CA GLU A 12 -14.12 -39.52 22.75
C GLU A 12 -14.56 -38.03 22.76
N SER A 13 -15.84 -37.79 22.65
CA SER A 13 -16.39 -36.44 22.89
C SER A 13 -16.64 -36.26 24.39
N ARG A 14 -16.11 -35.18 24.97
CA ARG A 14 -16.22 -34.88 26.41
C ARG A 14 -16.60 -33.42 26.62
N LYS A 15 -17.06 -33.10 27.82
CA LYS A 15 -17.29 -31.72 28.27
C LYS A 15 -16.24 -31.34 29.31
N ASP A 16 -15.77 -30.10 29.26
CA ASP A 16 -14.92 -29.56 30.32
C ASP A 16 -15.76 -29.04 31.51
N ALA A 17 -15.07 -28.54 32.55
CA ALA A 17 -15.75 -28.02 33.75
C ALA A 17 -16.61 -26.78 33.45
N ALA A 18 -16.41 -26.08 32.35
CA ALA A 18 -17.20 -24.94 31.88
C ALA A 18 -18.35 -25.35 30.96
N GLY A 19 -18.52 -26.66 30.67
CA GLY A 19 -19.55 -27.18 29.79
C GLY A 19 -19.21 -27.20 28.31
N ASN A 20 -18.02 -26.74 27.91
CA ASN A 20 -17.59 -26.72 26.49
C ASN A 20 -17.28 -28.13 26.00
N THR A 21 -17.79 -28.51 24.86
CA THR A 21 -17.54 -29.82 24.27
C THR A 21 -16.20 -29.83 23.56
N TYR A 22 -15.37 -30.82 23.83
CA TYR A 22 -14.11 -31.08 23.16
C TYR A 22 -13.99 -32.52 22.71
N LEU A 23 -13.18 -32.76 21.70
CA LEU A 23 -12.80 -34.08 21.21
C LEU A 23 -11.48 -34.50 21.86
N GLU A 24 -11.44 -35.66 22.54
CA GLU A 24 -10.20 -36.23 23.11
C GLU A 24 -9.76 -37.43 22.26
N ALA A 25 -8.51 -37.42 21.82
CA ALA A 25 -7.86 -38.52 21.16
C ALA A 25 -6.66 -38.97 22.00
N ARG A 26 -6.49 -40.29 22.19
CA ARG A 26 -5.39 -40.89 22.95
C ARG A 26 -4.45 -41.64 22.03
N ASN A 27 -3.14 -41.61 22.37
CA ASN A 27 -2.07 -42.20 21.54
C ASN A 27 -2.29 -41.77 20.07
N ALA A 28 -2.33 -40.48 19.85
CA ALA A 28 -2.76 -39.91 18.62
C ALA A 28 -1.62 -39.23 17.86
N SER A 29 -1.74 -39.17 16.56
CA SER A 29 -0.86 -38.40 15.70
C SER A 29 -1.59 -37.40 14.86
N VAL A 30 -0.92 -36.27 14.57
CA VAL A 30 -1.44 -35.20 13.74
C VAL A 30 -0.44 -34.88 12.63
N THR A 31 -0.93 -34.76 11.41
CA THR A 31 -0.14 -34.30 10.26
C THR A 31 -0.98 -33.37 9.37
N ALA A 32 -0.31 -32.49 8.63
CA ALA A 32 -0.94 -31.68 7.56
C ALA A 32 -0.80 -32.37 6.19
N GLU A 33 -0.03 -33.44 6.10
CA GLU A 33 0.28 -34.11 4.86
C GLU A 33 -0.70 -35.27 4.65
N ASP A 34 -1.50 -35.21 3.57
CA ASP A 34 -2.46 -36.27 3.22
C ASP A 34 -1.79 -37.38 2.39
N ILE A 35 -0.76 -37.98 3.01
CA ILE A 35 -0.03 -39.11 2.45
C ILE A 35 0.10 -40.23 3.50
N SER A 36 0.40 -41.45 3.05
CA SER A 36 0.48 -42.60 3.93
C SER A 36 1.61 -42.47 4.95
N GLU A 37 2.75 -41.94 4.53
CA GLU A 37 3.95 -41.71 5.35
C GLU A 37 4.31 -40.23 5.32
N PRO A 38 3.75 -39.43 6.21
CA PRO A 38 4.04 -38.02 6.24
C PRO A 38 5.49 -37.75 6.67
N LEU A 39 6.12 -36.74 6.05
CA LEU A 39 7.46 -36.32 6.40
C LEU A 39 7.49 -35.62 7.77
N THR A 40 6.43 -34.85 8.06
CA THR A 40 6.29 -34.16 9.32
C THR A 40 5.00 -34.56 10.04
N TRP A 41 5.14 -34.95 11.29
CA TRP A 41 4.00 -35.33 12.12
C TRP A 41 4.27 -35.16 13.61
N ILE A 42 3.19 -35.03 14.38
CA ILE A 42 3.20 -34.93 15.82
C ILE A 42 2.63 -36.22 16.38
N SER A 43 3.29 -36.83 17.37
CA SER A 43 2.71 -37.86 18.24
C SER A 43 2.45 -37.27 19.61
N ALA A 44 1.34 -37.64 20.25
CA ALA A 44 1.05 -37.25 21.62
C ALA A 44 0.22 -38.33 22.33
N ASP A 45 0.46 -38.51 23.65
CA ASP A 45 -0.35 -39.41 24.48
C ASP A 45 -1.79 -39.02 24.50
N ARG A 46 -2.03 -37.69 24.48
CA ARG A 46 -3.39 -37.14 24.46
C ARG A 46 -3.45 -35.86 23.67
N ILE A 47 -4.41 -35.81 22.76
CA ILE A 47 -4.75 -34.62 21.99
C ILE A 47 -6.19 -34.22 22.33
N ARG A 48 -6.42 -33.00 22.74
CA ARG A 48 -7.76 -32.42 22.89
C ARG A 48 -7.96 -31.35 21.87
N VAL A 49 -9.06 -31.43 21.14
CA VAL A 49 -9.48 -30.46 20.13
C VAL A 49 -10.71 -29.76 20.67
N TYR A 50 -10.56 -28.49 20.99
CA TYR A 50 -11.65 -27.59 21.30
C TYR A 50 -12.10 -26.93 19.98
N PRO A 51 -13.31 -27.23 19.48
CA PRO A 51 -13.76 -26.70 18.20
C PRO A 51 -13.64 -25.16 18.17
N GLU A 52 -13.05 -24.66 17.11
CA GLU A 52 -12.88 -23.21 16.83
C GLU A 52 -12.02 -22.43 17.86
N ASP A 53 -11.42 -23.11 18.86
CA ASP A 53 -10.61 -22.48 19.90
C ASP A 53 -9.14 -22.94 19.84
N ARG A 54 -8.85 -24.18 20.22
CA ARG A 54 -7.46 -24.63 20.41
C ARG A 54 -7.28 -26.14 20.32
N PHE A 55 -6.01 -26.55 20.11
CA PHE A 55 -5.50 -27.88 20.42
C PHE A 55 -4.76 -27.84 21.74
N SER A 56 -4.85 -28.92 22.52
CA SER A 56 -3.90 -29.19 23.61
C SER A 56 -3.32 -30.57 23.47
N PHE A 57 -2.03 -30.65 23.69
CA PHE A 57 -1.22 -31.88 23.58
C PHE A 57 -0.58 -32.18 24.92
N LYS A 58 -0.57 -33.47 25.30
CA LYS A 58 0.19 -33.96 26.44
C LYS A 58 1.23 -34.95 25.95
N ASN A 59 2.49 -34.80 26.40
CA ASN A 59 3.64 -35.59 25.98
C ASN A 59 3.77 -35.62 24.45
N LEU A 60 3.94 -34.46 23.87
CA LEU A 60 4.04 -34.27 22.44
C LEU A 60 5.46 -34.50 21.96
N THR A 61 5.62 -35.27 20.92
CA THR A 61 6.88 -35.48 20.21
C THR A 61 6.73 -35.12 18.73
N LEU A 62 7.64 -34.30 18.23
CA LEU A 62 7.71 -33.90 16.83
C LEU A 62 8.63 -34.84 16.07
N TYR A 63 8.19 -35.25 14.89
CA TYR A 63 8.92 -36.11 13.99
C TYR A 63 9.19 -35.47 12.66
N TYR A 64 10.39 -35.70 12.13
CA TYR A 64 10.76 -35.33 10.76
C TYR A 64 11.42 -36.56 10.12
N GLY A 65 10.86 -37.05 9.00
CA GLY A 65 11.35 -38.25 8.32
C GLY A 65 11.45 -39.51 9.23
N GLY A 66 10.53 -39.63 10.22
CA GLY A 66 10.52 -40.70 11.19
C GLY A 66 11.48 -40.53 12.39
N VAL A 67 12.31 -39.47 12.41
CA VAL A 67 13.25 -39.18 13.50
C VAL A 67 12.57 -38.17 14.48
N PRO A 68 12.49 -38.52 15.81
CA PRO A 68 12.03 -37.56 16.81
C PRO A 68 13.08 -36.47 17.01
N PHE A 69 12.70 -35.21 16.90
CA PHE A 69 13.65 -34.09 17.02
C PHE A 69 13.30 -33.10 18.13
N PHE A 70 12.05 -33.14 18.61
CA PHE A 70 11.63 -32.23 19.69
C PHE A 70 10.54 -32.86 20.57
N TYR A 71 10.59 -32.60 21.90
CA TYR A 71 9.62 -33.08 22.88
C TYR A 71 9.10 -31.95 23.76
N PHE A 72 7.78 -31.94 23.98
CA PHE A 72 7.12 -31.04 24.94
C PHE A 72 6.22 -31.85 25.89
N PRO A 73 6.34 -31.68 27.21
CA PRO A 73 5.46 -32.35 28.17
C PRO A 73 4.00 -31.89 28.05
N TYR A 74 3.79 -30.61 27.72
CA TYR A 74 2.48 -30.05 27.49
C TYR A 74 2.57 -28.87 26.51
N LEU A 75 1.71 -28.85 25.51
CA LEU A 75 1.55 -27.73 24.57
C LEU A 75 0.06 -27.46 24.37
N SER A 76 -0.36 -26.20 24.50
CA SER A 76 -1.67 -25.75 24.06
C SER A 76 -1.47 -24.70 22.97
N HIS A 77 -2.09 -24.90 21.83
CA HIS A 77 -1.98 -24.01 20.68
C HIS A 77 -3.37 -23.62 20.19
N SER A 78 -3.60 -22.33 20.01
CA SER A 78 -4.86 -21.83 19.44
C SER A 78 -5.01 -22.28 17.99
N LEU A 79 -6.24 -22.47 17.55
CA LEU A 79 -6.56 -22.64 16.13
C LEU A 79 -6.42 -21.34 15.35
N ASN A 80 -6.41 -20.21 16.03
CA ASN A 80 -5.99 -18.96 15.44
C ASN A 80 -4.45 -18.94 15.38
N PRO A 81 -3.87 -18.93 14.18
CA PRO A 81 -2.42 -19.03 13.98
C PRO A 81 -1.62 -17.83 14.49
N GLU A 82 -2.30 -16.74 14.82
CA GLU A 82 -1.71 -15.52 15.36
C GLU A 82 -1.68 -15.54 16.89
N VAL A 83 -2.25 -16.56 17.52
CA VAL A 83 -2.35 -16.71 18.97
C VAL A 83 -1.40 -17.81 19.46
N GLY A 84 -0.58 -17.46 20.46
CA GLY A 84 0.44 -18.33 21.01
C GLY A 84 1.85 -17.92 20.61
N TYR A 85 2.82 -18.77 20.85
CA TYR A 85 4.23 -18.50 20.60
C TYR A 85 4.60 -18.83 19.16
N LEU A 86 5.18 -17.84 18.46
CA LEU A 86 5.60 -17.91 17.08
C LEU A 86 7.08 -17.48 16.97
N PRO A 87 8.02 -18.41 16.92
CA PRO A 87 9.43 -18.11 16.64
C PRO A 87 9.66 -17.97 15.12
N ILE A 88 10.35 -16.90 14.72
CA ILE A 88 10.70 -16.61 13.32
C ILE A 88 12.23 -16.54 13.19
N PRO A 89 12.92 -17.65 12.94
CA PRO A 89 14.34 -17.65 12.67
C PRO A 89 14.62 -17.11 11.26
N GLY A 90 15.79 -16.50 11.09
CA GLY A 90 16.22 -16.04 9.78
C GLY A 90 17.62 -15.44 9.79
N MET A 91 18.02 -14.91 8.64
CA MET A 91 19.30 -14.24 8.44
C MET A 91 19.12 -13.06 7.50
N ARG A 92 19.68 -11.90 7.90
CA ARG A 92 19.80 -10.71 7.06
C ARG A 92 21.22 -10.13 7.21
N SER A 93 21.75 -9.54 6.16
CA SER A 93 23.09 -8.93 6.20
C SER A 93 23.23 -7.89 7.31
N ILE A 94 22.22 -7.03 7.48
CA ILE A 94 22.22 -5.95 8.50
C ILE A 94 21.89 -6.44 9.91
N TRP A 95 21.27 -7.63 10.08
CA TRP A 95 20.88 -8.19 11.38
C TRP A 95 21.79 -9.35 11.83
N GLY A 96 22.49 -9.99 10.88
CA GLY A 96 23.08 -11.32 11.07
C GLY A 96 22.00 -12.39 11.20
N PRO A 97 22.33 -13.57 11.69
CA PRO A 97 21.35 -14.55 12.16
C PRO A 97 20.46 -13.92 13.22
N TYR A 98 19.15 -14.20 13.17
CA TYR A 98 18.18 -13.64 14.09
C TYR A 98 17.11 -14.66 14.47
N LEU A 99 16.49 -14.42 15.62
CA LEU A 99 15.27 -15.08 16.06
C LEU A 99 14.30 -14.00 16.54
N LEU A 100 13.23 -13.79 15.78
CA LEU A 100 12.11 -12.95 16.24
C LEU A 100 11.16 -13.85 16.99
N ASN A 101 10.80 -13.46 18.21
CA ASN A 101 9.88 -14.19 19.06
C ASN A 101 8.63 -13.37 19.26
N GLU A 102 7.53 -13.89 18.79
CA GLU A 102 6.21 -13.28 18.91
C GLU A 102 5.32 -14.14 19.80
N TYR A 103 4.56 -13.52 20.69
CA TYR A 103 3.52 -14.19 21.47
C TYR A 103 2.21 -13.44 21.30
N GLY A 104 1.31 -14.06 20.53
CA GLY A 104 -0.03 -13.53 20.25
C GLY A 104 -1.06 -13.94 21.32
N PHE A 105 -1.91 -13.01 21.71
CA PHE A 105 -3.01 -13.24 22.66
C PHE A 105 -4.22 -12.38 22.30
N LEU A 106 -5.41 -12.93 22.54
CA LEU A 106 -6.67 -12.25 22.27
C LEU A 106 -7.12 -11.45 23.47
N MET A 107 -7.63 -10.24 23.23
CA MET A 107 -8.19 -9.33 24.23
C MET A 107 -9.62 -8.93 23.86
N GLY A 108 -10.43 -8.68 24.90
CA GLY A 108 -11.84 -8.39 24.72
C GLY A 108 -12.65 -9.66 24.44
N LYS A 109 -13.81 -9.81 25.07
CA LYS A 109 -14.74 -10.89 24.78
C LYS A 109 -16.07 -10.27 24.43
N LYS A 110 -16.40 -10.22 23.15
CA LYS A 110 -17.78 -10.11 22.72
C LYS A 110 -18.34 -11.51 22.53
N TRP A 111 -19.49 -11.74 23.13
CA TRP A 111 -20.29 -12.91 22.79
C TRP A 111 -21.01 -12.59 21.48
N SER A 112 -20.71 -13.34 20.43
CA SER A 112 -21.51 -13.24 19.22
C SER A 112 -22.90 -13.79 19.50
N ASP A 113 -23.89 -13.37 18.71
CA ASP A 113 -25.27 -13.88 18.78
C ASP A 113 -25.37 -15.40 18.67
N ASN A 114 -24.30 -16.04 18.18
CA ASN A 114 -24.18 -17.51 18.07
C ASN A 114 -23.52 -18.16 19.32
N GLY A 115 -23.29 -17.41 20.40
CA GLY A 115 -22.71 -17.93 21.65
C GLY A 115 -21.21 -18.20 21.59
N MET A 116 -20.50 -17.76 20.54
CA MET A 116 -19.06 -17.92 20.43
C MET A 116 -18.31 -16.67 20.91
N PRO A 117 -17.24 -16.83 21.71
CA PRO A 117 -16.42 -15.70 22.10
C PRO A 117 -15.68 -15.19 20.86
N SER A 118 -15.95 -13.95 20.44
CA SER A 118 -15.13 -13.21 19.49
C SER A 118 -14.21 -12.26 20.24
N ALA A 119 -12.96 -12.17 19.83
CA ALA A 119 -12.05 -11.18 20.38
C ALA A 119 -12.13 -9.89 19.55
N ASP A 120 -12.11 -8.75 20.23
CA ASP A 120 -12.09 -7.45 19.58
C ASP A 120 -10.68 -7.08 19.14
N TYR A 121 -9.66 -7.47 19.93
CA TYR A 121 -8.26 -7.10 19.72
C TYR A 121 -7.33 -8.30 19.76
N LEU A 122 -6.29 -8.24 18.95
CA LEU A 122 -5.14 -9.13 19.03
C LEU A 122 -3.95 -8.34 19.59
N GLY A 123 -3.38 -8.82 20.69
CA GLY A 123 -2.12 -8.37 21.25
C GLY A 123 -0.99 -9.28 20.81
N THR A 124 0.19 -8.71 20.48
CA THR A 124 1.41 -9.46 20.16
C THR A 124 2.57 -8.88 20.95
N LEU A 125 3.19 -9.69 21.79
CA LEU A 125 4.45 -9.36 22.47
C LEU A 125 5.62 -9.79 21.61
N HIS A 126 6.63 -8.93 21.52
CA HIS A 126 7.87 -9.18 20.81
C HIS A 126 9.04 -9.29 21.80
N ALA A 127 9.92 -10.28 21.58
CA ALA A 127 11.17 -10.46 22.33
C ALA A 127 12.24 -10.97 21.35
N ASP A 128 12.74 -10.07 20.53
CA ASP A 128 13.56 -10.36 19.36
C ASP A 128 15.04 -10.35 19.69
N TYR A 129 15.81 -11.23 19.08
CA TYR A 129 17.24 -11.19 19.12
C TYR A 129 17.86 -11.20 17.73
N ARG A 130 18.76 -10.26 17.50
CA ARG A 130 19.54 -10.13 16.25
C ARG A 130 21.01 -10.10 16.60
N THR A 131 21.79 -11.01 16.04
CA THR A 131 23.21 -11.19 16.45
C THR A 131 24.04 -9.93 16.25
N ARG A 132 23.75 -9.13 15.21
CA ARG A 132 24.45 -7.87 14.92
C ARG A 132 23.81 -6.64 15.54
N ARG A 133 22.53 -6.70 15.98
CA ARG A 133 21.79 -5.54 16.50
C ARG A 133 21.46 -5.64 17.98
N GLY A 134 21.46 -6.85 18.55
CA GLY A 134 21.16 -7.08 19.96
C GLY A 134 19.71 -7.48 20.20
N PHE A 135 19.26 -7.22 21.43
CA PHE A 135 17.93 -7.56 21.90
C PHE A 135 16.94 -6.42 21.70
N ALA A 136 15.71 -6.77 21.38
CA ALA A 136 14.62 -5.84 21.25
C ALA A 136 13.34 -6.42 21.86
N TYR A 137 12.45 -5.54 22.32
CA TYR A 137 11.15 -5.90 22.83
C TYR A 137 10.07 -4.96 22.33
N GLY A 138 8.84 -5.45 22.28
CA GLY A 138 7.75 -4.65 21.75
C GLY A 138 6.38 -5.21 22.11
N LEU A 139 5.36 -4.43 21.80
CA LEU A 139 3.96 -4.77 21.94
C LEU A 139 3.18 -4.18 20.76
N ASP A 140 2.44 -5.04 20.07
CA ASP A 140 1.45 -4.62 19.08
C ASP A 140 0.05 -4.95 19.59
N ILE A 141 -0.90 -4.04 19.38
CA ILE A 141 -2.32 -4.23 19.69
C ILE A 141 -3.10 -3.75 18.46
N ARG A 142 -3.86 -4.63 17.84
CA ARG A 142 -4.65 -4.32 16.67
C ARG A 142 -6.10 -4.77 16.79
N ASP A 143 -6.99 -4.04 16.15
CA ASP A 143 -8.39 -4.41 15.99
C ASP A 143 -8.52 -5.45 14.87
N VAL A 144 -9.02 -6.63 15.20
CA VAL A 144 -9.13 -7.76 14.25
C VAL A 144 -10.13 -7.47 13.13
N LEU A 145 -11.19 -6.71 13.41
CA LEU A 145 -12.21 -6.38 12.39
C LEU A 145 -11.74 -5.24 11.48
N LEU A 146 -11.12 -4.22 12.06
CA LEU A 146 -10.66 -3.05 11.33
C LEU A 146 -9.55 -3.39 10.34
N GLU A 147 -8.63 -4.26 10.71
CA GLU A 147 -7.54 -4.69 9.82
C GLU A 147 -8.05 -5.35 8.54
N LYS A 148 -9.14 -6.10 8.62
CA LYS A 148 -9.75 -6.75 7.46
C LYS A 148 -10.30 -5.74 6.45
N ASP A 149 -10.87 -4.63 6.96
CA ASP A 149 -11.50 -3.60 6.14
C ASP A 149 -10.52 -2.45 5.78
N CYS A 150 -9.48 -2.25 6.61
CA CYS A 150 -8.51 -1.18 6.49
C CYS A 150 -7.08 -1.69 6.75
N PRO A 151 -6.43 -2.35 5.79
CA PRO A 151 -5.14 -3.01 5.98
C PRO A 151 -3.98 -2.07 6.37
N ASP A 152 -4.13 -0.76 6.15
CA ASP A 152 -3.14 0.25 6.56
C ASP A 152 -3.34 0.72 8.01
N MET A 153 -4.37 0.24 8.69
CA MET A 153 -4.68 0.56 10.09
C MET A 153 -4.19 -0.59 10.99
N THR A 154 -2.91 -0.59 11.32
CA THR A 154 -2.23 -1.69 12.04
C THR A 154 -2.37 -1.64 13.57
N GLY A 155 -3.12 -0.67 14.11
CA GLY A 155 -3.34 -0.53 15.54
C GLY A 155 -2.22 0.20 16.27
N LEU A 156 -2.00 -0.15 17.55
CA LEU A 156 -0.94 0.37 18.39
C LEU A 156 0.30 -0.52 18.24
N SER A 157 1.47 0.08 18.05
CA SER A 157 2.75 -0.61 18.02
C SER A 157 3.77 0.16 18.82
N PHE A 158 4.44 -0.51 19.72
CA PHE A 158 5.60 0.00 20.44
C PHE A 158 6.74 -1.00 20.34
N TYR A 159 7.93 -0.50 19.99
CA TYR A 159 9.12 -1.33 19.87
C TYR A 159 10.36 -0.57 20.34
N LYS A 160 11.17 -1.21 21.17
CA LYS A 160 12.41 -0.64 21.68
C LYS A 160 13.55 -1.65 21.57
N THR A 161 14.73 -1.16 21.22
CA THR A 161 15.95 -1.95 21.10
C THR A 161 17.15 -1.19 21.64
N HIS A 162 18.10 -1.90 22.23
CA HIS A 162 19.44 -1.42 22.44
C HIS A 162 20.31 -1.93 21.30
N ASP A 163 20.54 -1.07 20.30
CA ASP A 163 21.19 -1.42 19.03
C ASP A 163 22.72 -1.40 19.17
N LYS A 164 23.33 -2.57 19.26
CA LYS A 164 24.79 -2.74 19.28
C LYS A 164 25.45 -2.46 17.92
N GLY A 165 24.66 -2.39 16.87
CA GLY A 165 25.11 -2.28 15.49
C GLY A 165 24.77 -0.95 14.82
N VAL A 166 24.63 0.13 15.58
CA VAL A 166 24.33 1.47 15.04
C VAL A 166 25.27 1.83 13.89
N LYS A 167 26.54 1.43 13.97
CA LYS A 167 27.59 1.71 12.96
C LYS A 167 27.72 0.66 11.85
N ILE A 168 26.89 -0.39 11.80
CA ILE A 168 27.07 -1.54 10.88
C ILE A 168 26.83 -1.22 9.40
N ASN A 169 26.45 -0.11 8.97
CA ASN A 169 26.38 0.24 7.54
C ASN A 169 27.24 1.44 7.22
N ALA A 170 28.44 1.36 7.71
CA ALA A 170 29.48 2.36 7.76
C ALA A 170 30.01 2.94 6.42
N GLY A 171 29.18 3.06 5.42
CA GLY A 171 29.47 3.95 4.29
C GLY A 171 29.04 5.39 4.56
N ASP A 172 28.19 5.58 5.58
CA ASP A 172 27.63 6.85 6.05
C ASP A 172 28.09 7.15 7.48
N ASP A 173 29.31 6.83 7.84
CA ASP A 173 29.81 6.81 9.21
C ASP A 173 29.67 8.16 9.94
N GLU A 174 29.85 9.25 9.22
CA GLU A 174 29.82 10.59 9.80
C GLU A 174 28.43 10.98 10.33
N TYR A 175 27.36 10.46 9.72
CA TYR A 175 25.97 10.77 10.12
C TYR A 175 25.41 9.87 11.21
N ARG A 176 25.96 8.67 11.39
CA ARG A 176 25.48 7.72 12.39
C ARG A 176 26.18 7.81 13.74
N GLU A 177 27.25 8.58 13.83
CA GLU A 177 28.02 8.76 15.10
C GLU A 177 27.19 9.40 16.19
N HIS A 178 26.19 10.20 15.84
CA HIS A 178 25.31 10.89 16.78
C HIS A 178 24.09 10.06 17.22
N LEU A 179 23.87 8.87 16.65
CA LEU A 179 22.70 8.06 17.00
C LEU A 179 22.83 7.41 18.38
N ASP A 180 21.78 7.55 19.17
CA ASP A 180 21.64 6.83 20.43
C ASP A 180 21.47 5.32 20.15
N PRO A 181 22.20 4.43 20.84
CA PRO A 181 21.95 2.99 20.75
C PRO A 181 20.55 2.58 21.26
N ASP A 182 19.93 3.37 22.13
CA ASP A 182 18.56 3.14 22.61
C ASP A 182 17.51 3.65 21.64
N ARG A 183 17.18 2.81 20.67
CA ARG A 183 16.30 3.15 19.55
C ARG A 183 14.88 2.63 19.79
N TRP A 184 13.89 3.40 19.34
CA TRP A 184 12.49 3.06 19.55
C TRP A 184 11.60 3.54 18.41
N ARG A 185 10.44 2.86 18.31
CA ARG A 185 9.32 3.22 17.43
C ARG A 185 8.03 3.16 18.22
N PHE A 186 7.20 4.19 18.07
CA PHE A 186 5.80 4.18 18.49
C PHE A 186 4.92 4.47 17.27
N ALA A 187 3.90 3.64 17.06
CA ALA A 187 2.91 3.89 16.02
C ALA A 187 1.51 3.66 16.58
N LEU A 188 0.60 4.55 16.20
CA LEU A 188 -0.83 4.38 16.44
C LEU A 188 -1.56 4.60 15.11
N GLN A 189 -2.04 3.54 14.51
CA GLN A 189 -2.72 3.53 13.23
C GLN A 189 -4.08 2.88 13.44
N GLN A 190 -5.06 3.70 13.85
CA GLN A 190 -6.37 3.22 14.25
C GLN A 190 -7.46 4.13 13.68
N MET A 191 -8.59 3.52 13.33
CA MET A 191 -9.81 4.22 12.95
C MET A 191 -10.96 3.79 13.86
N TRP A 192 -11.63 4.77 14.43
CA TRP A 192 -12.87 4.58 15.19
C TRP A 192 -14.00 5.17 14.37
N SER A 193 -15.07 4.41 14.20
CA SER A 193 -16.28 4.87 13.53
C SER A 193 -17.47 4.80 14.46
N HIS A 194 -18.34 5.82 14.38
CA HIS A 194 -19.61 5.86 15.10
C HIS A 194 -20.72 6.27 14.15
N ARG A 195 -21.57 5.32 13.82
CA ARG A 195 -22.72 5.55 12.94
C ARG A 195 -23.88 6.08 13.76
N VAL A 196 -24.24 7.34 13.55
CA VAL A 196 -25.37 7.99 14.23
C VAL A 196 -26.70 7.50 13.64
N ASN A 197 -26.75 7.34 12.31
CA ASN A 197 -27.90 6.81 11.57
C ASN A 197 -27.41 6.20 10.25
N LEU A 198 -28.31 5.68 9.41
CA LEU A 198 -27.97 5.04 8.13
C LEU A 198 -27.23 5.97 7.14
N ARG A 199 -27.27 7.29 7.35
CA ARG A 199 -26.71 8.30 6.42
C ARG A 199 -25.55 9.09 7.01
N THR A 200 -25.37 9.08 8.32
CA THR A 200 -24.36 9.91 8.99
C THR A 200 -23.38 9.04 9.74
N ASP A 201 -22.12 9.14 9.35
CA ASP A 201 -21.00 8.40 9.92
C ASP A 201 -19.93 9.37 10.44
N TRP A 202 -19.55 9.21 11.70
CA TRP A 202 -18.41 9.90 12.30
C TRP A 202 -17.21 8.99 12.30
N ARG A 203 -16.06 9.50 11.88
CA ARG A 203 -14.80 8.76 11.88
C ARG A 203 -13.70 9.58 12.51
N LEU A 204 -13.01 8.97 13.44
CA LEU A 204 -11.75 9.47 13.98
C LEU A 204 -10.63 8.54 13.49
N LYS A 205 -9.75 9.05 12.67
CA LYS A 205 -8.58 8.34 12.16
C LYS A 205 -7.31 8.93 12.76
N ALA A 206 -6.56 8.12 13.47
CA ALA A 206 -5.23 8.45 13.95
C ALA A 206 -4.18 7.68 13.13
N ASN A 207 -3.18 8.38 12.62
CA ASN A 207 -2.00 7.82 11.99
C ASN A 207 -0.79 8.53 12.57
N ILE A 208 -0.25 7.97 13.65
CA ILE A 208 0.87 8.52 14.40
C ILE A 208 2.05 7.57 14.27
N ASN A 209 3.21 8.08 13.88
CA ASN A 209 4.42 7.32 13.70
C ASN A 209 5.60 8.13 14.28
N MET A 210 5.95 7.85 15.51
CA MET A 210 7.07 8.50 16.19
C MET A 210 8.27 7.57 16.18
N LEU A 211 9.42 8.11 15.82
CA LEU A 211 10.67 7.37 15.64
C LEU A 211 11.76 8.04 16.47
N SER A 212 12.69 7.25 16.99
CA SER A 212 13.87 7.75 17.68
C SER A 212 14.83 8.49 16.75
N ASP A 213 14.93 8.01 15.50
CA ASP A 213 15.87 8.50 14.50
C ASP A 213 15.40 8.13 13.07
N GLU A 214 16.03 8.71 12.08
CA GLU A 214 15.73 8.56 10.66
C GLU A 214 15.99 7.16 10.10
N TYR A 215 16.89 6.40 10.74
CA TYR A 215 17.28 5.05 10.30
C TYR A 215 16.46 3.93 10.95
N MET A 216 15.62 4.24 11.94
CA MET A 216 14.85 3.23 12.68
C MET A 216 14.00 2.34 11.77
N LEU A 217 13.29 2.93 10.80
CA LEU A 217 12.49 2.16 9.85
C LEU A 217 13.37 1.36 8.87
N ARG A 218 14.43 1.96 8.35
CA ARG A 218 15.35 1.30 7.40
C ARG A 218 16.00 0.07 8.03
N ASP A 219 16.44 0.19 9.28
CA ASP A 219 17.21 -0.83 9.98
C ASP A 219 16.35 -1.96 10.55
N PHE A 220 15.16 -1.67 11.09
CA PHE A 220 14.31 -2.65 11.79
C PHE A 220 13.02 -3.01 11.06
N TYR A 221 12.50 -2.10 10.22
CA TYR A 221 11.23 -2.26 9.48
C TYR A 221 11.41 -1.98 7.98
N PRO A 222 12.30 -2.69 7.28
CA PRO A 222 12.61 -2.39 5.88
C PRO A 222 11.41 -2.51 4.94
N GLU A 223 10.41 -3.33 5.27
CA GLU A 223 9.17 -3.43 4.50
C GLU A 223 8.30 -2.17 4.63
N ILE A 224 8.24 -1.59 5.83
CA ILE A 224 7.54 -0.30 6.07
C ILE A 224 8.32 0.82 5.40
N TYR A 225 9.66 0.85 5.57
CA TYR A 225 10.52 1.83 4.94
C TYR A 225 10.39 1.85 3.41
N GLN A 226 10.33 0.68 2.76
CA GLN A 226 10.15 0.58 1.32
C GLN A 226 8.80 1.11 0.81
N ARG A 227 7.76 1.05 1.64
CA ARG A 227 6.44 1.61 1.30
C ARG A 227 6.33 3.08 1.61
N ASN A 228 6.90 3.50 2.72
CA ASN A 228 6.82 4.84 3.26
C ASN A 228 8.04 5.14 4.14
N SER A 229 9.03 5.77 3.56
CA SER A 229 10.29 6.11 4.24
C SER A 229 10.11 7.21 5.28
N SER A 230 9.11 8.08 5.08
CA SER A 230 8.83 9.23 5.93
C SER A 230 7.34 9.27 6.29
N PRO A 231 6.94 8.48 7.31
CA PRO A 231 5.53 8.32 7.65
C PRO A 231 4.92 9.59 8.23
N ASP A 232 3.70 9.89 7.82
CA ASP A 232 2.91 11.00 8.34
C ASP A 232 2.46 10.80 9.77
N ASN A 233 2.19 11.95 10.43
CA ASN A 233 1.57 12.03 11.74
C ASN A 233 0.32 12.89 11.65
N THR A 234 -0.83 12.24 11.55
CA THR A 234 -2.12 12.89 11.33
C THR A 234 -3.20 12.35 12.26
N VAL A 235 -4.06 13.25 12.70
CA VAL A 235 -5.34 12.93 13.32
C VAL A 235 -6.43 13.61 12.50
N LEU A 236 -7.37 12.82 12.01
CA LEU A 236 -8.48 13.28 11.18
C LEU A 236 -9.80 12.91 11.86
N LEU A 237 -10.59 13.92 12.22
CA LEU A 237 -11.98 13.74 12.60
C LEU A 237 -12.85 14.13 11.40
N SER A 238 -13.69 13.23 10.94
CA SER A 238 -14.60 13.49 9.83
C SER A 238 -16.03 13.09 10.15
N ARG A 239 -16.96 13.83 9.56
CA ARG A 239 -18.39 13.50 9.55
C ARG A 239 -18.87 13.53 8.11
N THR A 240 -19.27 12.40 7.62
CA THR A 240 -19.76 12.23 6.25
C THR A 240 -21.25 11.90 6.26
N ASP A 241 -22.03 12.58 5.45
CA ASP A 241 -23.39 12.19 5.12
C ASP A 241 -23.54 11.99 3.59
N ASP A 242 -24.78 11.79 3.10
CA ASP A 242 -25.03 11.51 1.67
C ASP A 242 -24.47 12.59 0.71
N THR A 243 -24.37 13.84 1.17
CA THR A 243 -24.03 14.97 0.31
C THR A 243 -22.96 15.89 0.89
N ASN A 244 -22.62 15.76 2.17
CA ASN A 244 -21.71 16.67 2.84
C ASN A 244 -20.64 15.90 3.59
N ASP A 245 -19.43 16.42 3.57
CA ASP A 245 -18.31 15.96 4.35
C ASP A 245 -17.72 17.14 5.14
N PHE A 246 -17.61 16.95 6.46
CA PHE A 246 -16.94 17.88 7.36
C PHE A 246 -15.71 17.19 7.89
N SER A 247 -14.56 17.83 7.85
CA SER A 247 -13.35 17.25 8.40
C SER A 247 -12.51 18.28 9.15
N LEU A 248 -11.85 17.80 10.19
CA LEU A 248 -10.82 18.49 10.94
C LEU A 248 -9.56 17.63 10.89
N LEU A 249 -8.57 18.11 10.18
CA LEU A 249 -7.25 17.48 10.04
C LEU A 249 -6.25 18.21 10.92
N GLN A 250 -5.56 17.45 11.75
CA GLN A 250 -4.36 17.89 12.44
C GLN A 250 -3.17 17.06 11.95
N ARG A 251 -2.18 17.70 11.31
CA ARG A 251 -0.88 17.12 10.98
C ARG A 251 0.18 17.76 11.87
N PHE A 252 1.04 16.96 12.47
CA PHE A 252 2.13 17.40 13.33
C PHE A 252 3.43 16.69 12.97
N VAL A 253 4.56 17.26 13.39
CA VAL A 253 5.90 16.83 12.99
C VAL A 253 6.71 16.42 14.25
N PRO A 254 6.45 15.23 14.82
CA PRO A 254 7.23 14.73 15.96
C PRO A 254 8.62 14.26 15.54
N ASN A 255 8.80 13.87 14.28
CA ASN A 255 10.05 13.38 13.72
C ASN A 255 10.80 14.57 13.08
N ASN A 256 11.69 15.19 13.82
CA ASN A 256 12.39 16.43 13.45
C ASN A 256 13.56 16.24 12.46
N PHE A 257 13.68 15.08 11.87
CA PHE A 257 14.69 14.71 10.87
C PHE A 257 14.12 14.54 9.45
N TYR A 258 12.82 14.81 9.25
CA TYR A 258 12.19 14.84 7.94
C TYR A 258 11.66 16.22 7.59
N ILE A 259 11.67 16.57 6.30
CA ILE A 259 10.90 17.71 5.79
C ILE A 259 9.43 17.33 5.87
N ALA A 260 8.63 18.16 6.52
CA ALA A 260 7.20 17.94 6.66
C ALA A 260 6.45 19.27 6.85
N ASP A 261 5.15 19.27 6.56
CA ASP A 261 4.28 20.37 6.89
C ASP A 261 3.45 20.05 8.14
N GLN A 262 3.40 21.00 9.07
CA GLN A 262 2.42 21.04 10.13
C GLN A 262 1.16 21.70 9.59
N ARG A 263 0.00 21.07 9.80
CA ARG A 263 -1.26 21.56 9.26
C ARG A 263 -2.39 21.35 10.25
N THR A 264 -3.14 22.44 10.49
CA THR A 264 -4.46 22.38 11.12
C THR A 264 -5.46 22.84 10.08
N GLU A 265 -6.32 21.97 9.60
CA GLU A 265 -7.26 22.30 8.54
C GLU A 265 -8.68 21.87 8.93
N PHE A 266 -9.60 22.81 8.91
CA PHE A 266 -11.03 22.54 8.91
C PHE A 266 -11.53 22.62 7.48
N SER A 267 -12.22 21.59 6.99
CA SER A 267 -12.82 21.60 5.66
C SER A 267 -14.28 21.16 5.65
N TYR A 268 -15.01 21.76 4.75
CA TYR A 268 -16.35 21.38 4.39
C TYR A 268 -16.41 21.13 2.88
N GLU A 269 -16.82 19.93 2.52
CA GLU A 269 -17.06 19.56 1.13
C GLU A 269 -18.52 19.21 0.91
N ARG A 270 -19.11 19.80 -0.10
CA ARG A 270 -20.36 19.31 -0.65
C ARG A 270 -20.05 18.42 -1.84
N ILE A 271 -20.36 17.14 -1.68
CA ILE A 271 -20.18 16.14 -2.72
C ILE A 271 -21.12 16.49 -3.89
N LYS A 272 -20.65 16.27 -5.12
CA LYS A 272 -21.40 16.53 -6.35
C LYS A 272 -22.80 15.92 -6.28
N SER A 273 -23.79 16.77 -6.18
CA SER A 273 -25.19 16.39 -5.96
C SER A 273 -26.12 17.27 -6.79
N PRO A 274 -27.31 16.77 -7.20
CA PRO A 274 -28.27 17.56 -7.95
C PRO A 274 -28.80 18.72 -7.12
N VAL A 275 -28.96 19.90 -7.77
CA VAL A 275 -29.63 21.05 -7.19
C VAL A 275 -31.12 20.81 -7.28
N PHE A 276 -31.78 20.57 -6.15
CA PHE A 276 -33.17 20.16 -6.06
C PHE A 276 -33.46 18.91 -6.91
N ARG A 277 -34.38 18.94 -7.84
CA ARG A 277 -34.71 17.87 -8.79
C ARG A 277 -34.26 18.21 -10.23
N SER A 278 -33.31 19.12 -10.38
CA SER A 278 -32.83 19.56 -11.69
C SER A 278 -31.67 18.65 -12.18
N PRO A 279 -31.36 18.69 -13.48
CA PRO A 279 -30.16 18.02 -14.00
C PRO A 279 -28.85 18.75 -13.66
N VAL A 280 -28.93 19.87 -12.97
CA VAL A 280 -27.80 20.69 -12.57
C VAL A 280 -27.17 20.10 -11.34
N MET A 281 -25.90 19.77 -11.44
CA MET A 281 -25.08 19.24 -10.35
C MET A 281 -24.28 20.38 -9.74
N TYR A 282 -24.17 20.38 -8.42
CA TYR A 282 -23.38 21.34 -7.68
C TYR A 282 -22.41 20.61 -6.74
N GLU A 283 -21.19 21.12 -6.68
CA GLU A 283 -20.18 20.72 -5.71
C GLU A 283 -19.45 21.94 -5.17
N SER A 284 -18.97 21.86 -3.95
CA SER A 284 -18.16 22.92 -3.35
C SER A 284 -17.16 22.36 -2.35
N ARG A 285 -16.05 23.08 -2.20
CA ARG A 285 -15.05 22.83 -1.16
C ARG A 285 -14.71 24.16 -0.50
N THR A 286 -14.79 24.20 0.83
CA THR A 286 -14.39 25.35 1.64
C THR A 286 -13.48 24.86 2.75
N SER A 287 -12.32 25.47 2.91
CA SER A 287 -11.38 25.11 3.97
C SER A 287 -10.73 26.33 4.60
N PHE A 288 -10.41 26.19 5.86
CA PHE A 288 -9.54 27.10 6.61
C PHE A 288 -8.37 26.27 7.14
N ALA A 289 -7.15 26.64 6.76
CA ALA A 289 -5.96 25.93 7.11
C ALA A 289 -4.90 26.85 7.72
N PHE A 290 -4.26 26.39 8.78
CA PHE A 290 -2.98 26.91 9.25
C PHE A 290 -1.88 25.95 8.80
N LEU A 291 -0.90 26.46 8.05
CA LEU A 291 0.20 25.68 7.49
C LEU A 291 1.52 26.23 8.01
N LYS A 292 2.41 25.32 8.37
CA LYS A 292 3.78 25.64 8.76
C LYS A 292 4.71 24.59 8.20
N GLN A 293 5.73 25.00 7.45
CA GLN A 293 6.75 24.11 6.93
C GLN A 293 7.86 23.89 7.94
N TYR A 294 8.25 22.66 8.12
CA TYR A 294 9.40 22.28 8.92
C TYR A 294 10.48 21.69 8.01
N VAL A 295 11.65 22.33 8.03
CA VAL A 295 12.85 21.83 7.36
C VAL A 295 13.92 21.64 8.44
N PRO A 296 14.46 20.42 8.64
CA PRO A 296 15.51 20.18 9.62
C PRO A 296 16.71 21.10 9.42
N PRO A 297 17.36 21.59 10.49
CA PRO A 297 18.47 22.55 10.38
C PRO A 297 19.63 22.08 9.49
N PHE A 298 19.98 20.79 9.56
CA PHE A 298 21.02 20.22 8.72
C PHE A 298 20.64 20.23 7.23
N MET A 299 19.38 19.91 6.90
CA MET A 299 18.87 19.96 5.53
C MET A 299 18.81 21.39 4.98
N ARG A 300 18.52 22.40 5.82
CA ARG A 300 18.56 23.80 5.38
C ARG A 300 19.93 24.19 4.83
N THR A 301 21.00 23.71 5.48
CA THR A 301 22.37 23.95 5.02
C THR A 301 22.66 23.24 3.71
N GLU A 302 22.23 22.00 3.59
CA GLU A 302 22.40 21.23 2.34
C GLU A 302 21.62 21.83 1.17
N ILE A 303 20.35 22.24 1.40
CA ILE A 303 19.55 22.93 0.38
C ILE A 303 20.24 24.21 -0.09
N ARG A 304 20.81 25.02 0.82
CA ARG A 304 21.56 26.23 0.43
C ARG A 304 22.76 25.88 -0.44
N ASN A 305 23.57 24.91 -0.02
CA ASN A 305 24.73 24.47 -0.80
C ASN A 305 24.35 23.93 -2.19
N MET A 306 23.20 23.27 -2.28
CA MET A 306 22.67 22.75 -3.55
C MET A 306 22.18 23.89 -4.45
N LEU A 307 21.50 24.90 -3.90
CA LEU A 307 21.04 26.08 -4.63
C LEU A 307 22.19 26.90 -5.20
N ASP A 308 23.33 26.99 -4.49
CA ASP A 308 24.54 27.68 -4.97
C ASP A 308 25.11 27.06 -6.27
N GLY A 309 24.78 25.78 -6.54
CA GLY A 309 25.18 25.07 -7.75
C GLY A 309 24.11 24.97 -8.86
N MET A 310 22.93 25.54 -8.62
CA MET A 310 21.81 25.49 -9.58
C MET A 310 21.60 26.82 -10.29
N ASP A 311 21.16 26.77 -11.54
CA ASP A 311 20.78 27.98 -12.29
C ASP A 311 19.47 28.57 -11.74
N PRO A 312 19.46 29.86 -11.30
CA PRO A 312 18.26 30.54 -10.89
C PRO A 312 17.23 30.61 -12.04
N GLY A 313 15.93 30.41 -11.72
CA GLY A 313 14.86 30.38 -12.69
C GLY A 313 14.58 29.00 -13.31
N THR A 314 15.27 27.96 -12.87
CA THR A 314 14.87 26.59 -13.16
C THR A 314 13.77 26.13 -12.18
N SER A 315 12.87 25.26 -12.64
CA SER A 315 11.80 24.71 -11.76
C SER A 315 12.37 24.02 -10.52
N SER A 316 13.55 23.40 -10.61
CA SER A 316 14.23 22.78 -9.49
C SER A 316 14.76 23.83 -8.50
N TYR A 317 15.39 24.91 -8.99
CA TYR A 317 15.85 26.01 -8.13
C TYR A 317 14.68 26.64 -7.39
N ASP A 318 13.62 27.01 -8.10
CA ASP A 318 12.42 27.63 -7.51
C ASP A 318 11.74 26.76 -6.46
N TYR A 319 11.70 25.44 -6.70
CA TYR A 319 11.15 24.48 -5.75
C TYR A 319 11.94 24.47 -4.43
N TRP A 320 13.27 24.31 -4.49
CA TRP A 320 14.11 24.24 -3.31
C TRP A 320 14.27 25.60 -2.60
N ALA A 321 14.34 26.69 -3.35
CA ALA A 321 14.42 28.03 -2.78
C ALA A 321 13.15 28.36 -1.98
N ARG A 322 11.98 28.01 -2.48
CA ARG A 322 10.70 28.22 -1.78
C ARG A 322 10.60 27.44 -0.46
N MET A 323 11.19 26.27 -0.37
CA MET A 323 11.24 25.52 0.90
C MET A 323 12.00 26.26 2.00
N LEU A 324 12.95 27.12 1.65
CA LEU A 324 13.70 27.92 2.62
C LEU A 324 13.01 29.23 2.99
N MET A 325 12.12 29.74 2.14
CA MET A 325 11.55 31.10 2.23
C MET A 325 10.26 31.16 3.06
N THR A 326 9.43 30.11 3.07
CA THR A 326 8.10 30.19 3.66
C THR A 326 8.01 29.39 4.94
N ASP A 327 7.84 30.09 6.08
CA ASP A 327 7.73 29.43 7.38
C ASP A 327 6.28 29.03 7.72
N SER A 328 5.34 29.97 7.65
CA SER A 328 3.93 29.67 8.01
C SER A 328 2.95 30.72 7.47
N TYR A 329 1.69 30.31 7.31
CA TYR A 329 0.59 31.21 7.01
C TYR A 329 -0.77 30.54 7.34
N SER A 330 -1.81 31.36 7.44
CA SER A 330 -3.20 30.90 7.45
C SER A 330 -3.80 31.09 6.05
N ARG A 331 -4.55 30.06 5.60
CA ARG A 331 -5.22 30.08 4.30
C ARG A 331 -6.72 29.85 4.46
N PHE A 332 -7.52 30.71 3.87
CA PHE A 332 -8.93 30.43 3.61
C PHE A 332 -9.11 30.14 2.12
N HIS A 333 -9.74 29.04 1.79
CA HIS A 333 -10.04 28.64 0.40
C HIS A 333 -11.50 28.28 0.27
N SER A 334 -12.17 28.77 -0.76
CA SER A 334 -13.53 28.36 -1.10
C SER A 334 -13.70 28.31 -2.62
N PHE A 335 -14.16 27.15 -3.11
CA PHE A 335 -14.42 26.93 -4.53
C PHE A 335 -15.77 26.26 -4.72
N HIS A 336 -16.52 26.72 -5.72
CA HIS A 336 -17.86 26.25 -6.05
C HIS A 336 -17.95 25.95 -7.54
N GLU A 337 -18.50 24.79 -7.90
CA GLU A 337 -18.68 24.38 -9.29
C GLU A 337 -20.12 23.93 -9.55
N VAL A 338 -20.62 24.32 -10.70
CA VAL A 338 -21.90 23.87 -11.26
C VAL A 338 -21.62 23.15 -12.58
N SER A 339 -22.24 22.00 -12.79
CA SER A 339 -22.11 21.22 -14.01
C SER A 339 -23.43 20.63 -14.45
N VAL A 340 -23.56 20.37 -15.75
CA VAL A 340 -24.73 19.73 -16.35
C VAL A 340 -24.27 18.64 -17.30
N SER A 341 -24.60 17.39 -17.00
CA SER A 341 -24.30 16.29 -17.91
C SER A 341 -25.47 16.05 -18.85
N LYS A 342 -25.22 16.11 -20.14
CA LYS A 342 -26.24 15.90 -21.18
C LYS A 342 -25.73 15.01 -22.29
N LYS A 343 -26.58 14.09 -22.73
CA LYS A 343 -26.33 13.27 -23.90
C LYS A 343 -26.90 13.96 -25.15
N ILE A 344 -26.03 14.35 -26.07
CA ILE A 344 -26.38 15.07 -27.30
C ILE A 344 -26.38 14.08 -28.45
N MET A 345 -27.33 14.20 -29.38
CA MET A 345 -27.52 13.34 -30.56
C MET A 345 -27.52 11.83 -30.23
N GLY A 346 -27.80 11.45 -28.97
CA GLY A 346 -27.86 10.07 -28.55
C GLY A 346 -26.51 9.36 -28.35
N PHE A 347 -25.37 9.97 -28.71
CA PHE A 347 -24.05 9.32 -28.59
C PHE A 347 -22.99 10.18 -27.89
N LEU A 348 -23.04 11.51 -27.97
CA LEU A 348 -22.05 12.40 -27.36
C LEU A 348 -22.49 12.77 -25.94
N ASN A 349 -21.71 12.34 -24.94
CA ASN A 349 -21.85 12.85 -23.57
C ASN A 349 -21.09 14.16 -23.46
N LEU A 350 -21.75 15.21 -23.04
CA LEU A 350 -21.18 16.53 -22.84
C LEU A 350 -21.48 17.01 -21.42
N THR A 351 -20.44 17.44 -20.71
CA THR A 351 -20.56 17.94 -19.33
C THR A 351 -19.88 19.30 -19.21
N PRO A 352 -20.56 20.42 -19.58
CA PRO A 352 -20.08 21.74 -19.30
C PRO A 352 -20.07 22.00 -17.80
N LYS A 353 -19.07 22.77 -17.36
CA LYS A 353 -18.77 23.12 -15.98
C LYS A 353 -18.43 24.62 -15.89
N VAL A 354 -18.88 25.25 -14.85
CA VAL A 354 -18.51 26.63 -14.51
C VAL A 354 -18.31 26.70 -13.00
N GLY A 355 -17.24 27.34 -12.58
CA GLY A 355 -16.90 27.45 -11.18
C GLY A 355 -16.28 28.79 -10.85
N GLY A 356 -16.30 29.12 -9.59
CA GLY A 356 -15.65 30.31 -9.04
C GLY A 356 -15.20 30.06 -7.61
N GLY A 357 -14.15 30.75 -7.24
CA GLY A 357 -13.57 30.58 -5.91
C GLY A 357 -12.72 31.74 -5.49
N TYR A 358 -12.30 31.64 -4.24
CA TYR A 358 -11.47 32.66 -3.61
C TYR A 358 -10.50 31.95 -2.66
N THR A 359 -9.24 32.40 -2.67
CA THR A 359 -8.22 31.98 -1.70
C THR A 359 -7.59 33.21 -1.07
N GLY A 360 -7.62 33.31 0.24
CA GLY A 360 -6.95 34.35 1.01
C GLY A 360 -5.81 33.79 1.84
N TYR A 361 -4.68 34.49 1.86
CA TYR A 361 -3.47 34.14 2.64
C TYR A 361 -3.22 35.24 3.66
N TYR A 362 -3.02 34.86 4.91
CA TYR A 362 -2.86 35.75 6.05
C TYR A 362 -1.64 35.35 6.88
N GLY A 363 -0.91 36.34 7.41
CA GLY A 363 0.25 36.09 8.25
C GLY A 363 1.49 35.61 7.48
N VAL A 364 1.58 35.92 6.21
CA VAL A 364 2.79 35.71 5.42
C VAL A 364 3.81 36.77 5.82
N GLU A 365 5.01 36.35 6.19
CA GLU A 365 6.08 37.25 6.62
C GLU A 365 6.41 38.24 5.49
N ASP A 366 6.58 39.52 5.83
CA ASP A 366 6.87 40.65 4.92
C ASP A 366 5.78 41.01 3.87
N TYR A 367 4.63 40.34 3.90
CA TYR A 367 3.56 40.62 2.94
C TYR A 367 2.24 41.04 3.59
N LYS A 368 1.51 41.97 2.93
CA LYS A 368 0.13 42.20 3.25
C LYS A 368 -0.71 40.98 2.90
N PRO A 369 -1.93 40.82 3.47
CA PRO A 369 -2.81 39.72 3.08
C PRO A 369 -2.93 39.57 1.56
N LEU A 370 -2.65 38.41 1.02
CA LEU A 370 -2.71 38.13 -0.40
C LEU A 370 -4.06 37.47 -0.72
N ASN A 371 -4.67 37.91 -1.82
CA ASN A 371 -6.00 37.50 -2.22
C ASN A 371 -5.96 36.94 -3.66
N GLN A 372 -6.51 35.77 -3.85
CA GLN A 372 -6.60 35.08 -5.13
C GLN A 372 -8.08 34.85 -5.50
N GLY A 373 -8.57 35.53 -6.53
CA GLY A 373 -9.82 35.17 -7.17
C GLY A 373 -9.63 34.05 -8.18
N ILE A 374 -10.55 33.10 -8.26
CA ILE A 374 -10.50 31.97 -9.16
C ILE A 374 -11.75 31.93 -10.00
N PHE A 375 -11.60 31.90 -11.31
CA PHE A 375 -12.66 31.59 -12.26
C PHE A 375 -12.30 30.34 -13.02
N TYR A 376 -13.26 29.44 -13.17
CA TYR A 376 -13.12 28.16 -13.87
C TYR A 376 -14.25 28.02 -14.90
N ALA A 377 -13.90 27.62 -16.11
CA ALA A 377 -14.85 27.15 -17.11
C ALA A 377 -14.27 25.95 -17.84
N GLY A 378 -15.05 24.92 -17.98
CA GLY A 378 -14.58 23.69 -18.61
C GLY A 378 -15.69 22.88 -19.23
N THR A 379 -15.30 21.86 -19.96
CA THR A 379 -16.22 20.87 -20.48
C THR A 379 -15.52 19.53 -20.67
N ASP A 380 -16.18 18.46 -20.24
CA ASP A 380 -15.81 17.10 -20.61
C ASP A 380 -16.71 16.64 -21.75
N ALA A 381 -16.12 15.99 -22.74
CA ALA A 381 -16.84 15.39 -23.85
C ALA A 381 -16.30 13.99 -24.12
N ASP A 382 -17.17 13.03 -24.21
CA ASP A 382 -16.81 11.66 -24.60
C ASP A 382 -17.91 11.01 -25.45
N PHE A 383 -17.51 10.08 -26.27
CA PHE A 383 -18.46 9.23 -27.00
C PHE A 383 -17.89 7.82 -27.15
N LYS A 384 -18.78 6.85 -27.22
CA LYS A 384 -18.42 5.45 -27.19
C LYS A 384 -18.90 4.76 -28.45
N PHE A 385 -17.97 4.23 -29.22
CA PHE A 385 -18.23 3.28 -30.29
C PHE A 385 -18.00 1.87 -29.77
N SER A 386 -18.86 0.95 -30.16
CA SER A 386 -18.67 -0.47 -29.85
C SER A 386 -19.08 -1.34 -31.01
N ARG A 387 -18.26 -2.35 -31.30
CA ARG A 387 -18.55 -3.36 -32.31
C ARG A 387 -18.28 -4.74 -31.75
N ARG A 388 -19.25 -5.61 -31.93
CA ARG A 388 -19.15 -7.02 -31.51
C ARG A 388 -18.73 -7.87 -32.70
N TYR A 389 -17.73 -8.72 -32.47
CA TYR A 389 -17.21 -9.72 -33.41
C TYR A 389 -17.46 -11.09 -32.78
N SER A 390 -18.61 -11.70 -33.09
CA SER A 390 -19.05 -13.00 -32.52
C SER A 390 -18.25 -14.18 -33.08
N SER A 391 -17.65 -14.04 -34.26
CA SER A 391 -16.87 -15.09 -34.93
C SER A 391 -15.43 -15.21 -34.42
N VAL A 392 -14.96 -14.28 -33.58
CA VAL A 392 -13.60 -14.35 -33.02
C VAL A 392 -13.58 -15.38 -31.90
N TYR A 393 -12.91 -16.49 -32.15
CA TYR A 393 -12.77 -17.60 -31.22
C TYR A 393 -11.31 -18.09 -31.22
N SER A 394 -10.75 -18.34 -30.06
CA SER A 394 -9.42 -18.95 -29.89
C SER A 394 -9.25 -19.50 -28.48
N ASP A 395 -9.13 -20.80 -28.36
CA ASP A 395 -8.84 -21.45 -27.08
C ASP A 395 -7.48 -21.06 -26.52
N SER A 396 -6.45 -20.98 -27.39
CA SER A 396 -5.10 -20.63 -26.97
C SER A 396 -5.00 -19.23 -26.35
N PHE A 397 -5.82 -18.28 -26.80
CA PHE A 397 -5.89 -16.92 -26.28
C PHE A 397 -7.10 -16.68 -25.37
N GLY A 398 -7.89 -17.71 -25.07
CA GLY A 398 -9.09 -17.62 -24.25
C GLY A 398 -10.09 -16.59 -24.79
N LEU A 399 -10.29 -16.59 -26.11
CA LEU A 399 -11.22 -15.71 -26.80
C LEU A 399 -12.52 -16.45 -27.11
N ASN A 400 -13.63 -15.86 -26.70
CA ASN A 400 -14.96 -16.35 -27.02
C ASN A 400 -15.87 -15.16 -27.33
N GLY A 401 -15.86 -14.77 -28.61
CA GLY A 401 -16.37 -13.50 -29.06
C GLY A 401 -15.51 -12.32 -28.62
N MET A 402 -15.56 -11.24 -29.36
CA MET A 402 -14.82 -10.01 -28.99
C MET A 402 -15.74 -8.80 -29.14
N ASN A 403 -15.73 -7.94 -28.13
CA ASN A 403 -16.37 -6.64 -28.20
C ASN A 403 -15.28 -5.55 -28.15
N HIS A 404 -15.11 -4.85 -29.26
CA HIS A 404 -14.19 -3.72 -29.38
C HIS A 404 -14.93 -2.44 -29.01
N ILE A 405 -14.39 -1.74 -28.01
CA ILE A 405 -14.90 -0.46 -27.51
C ILE A 405 -13.84 0.59 -27.74
N VAL A 406 -14.19 1.66 -28.45
CA VAL A 406 -13.36 2.81 -28.68
C VAL A 406 -14.05 4.04 -28.11
N GLN A 407 -13.36 4.75 -27.22
CA GLN A 407 -13.91 5.92 -26.51
C GLN A 407 -12.94 7.10 -26.63
N PRO A 408 -13.09 7.94 -27.67
CA PRO A 408 -12.47 9.26 -27.66
C PRO A 408 -12.98 10.09 -26.49
N HIS A 409 -12.08 10.79 -25.82
CA HIS A 409 -12.43 11.68 -24.73
C HIS A 409 -11.65 12.99 -24.81
N PHE A 410 -12.30 14.08 -24.42
CA PHE A 410 -11.77 15.41 -24.50
C PHE A 410 -12.12 16.16 -23.22
N THR A 411 -11.22 16.98 -22.73
CA THR A 411 -11.46 17.91 -21.63
C THR A 411 -10.87 19.26 -21.98
N LEU A 412 -11.70 20.28 -22.00
CA LEU A 412 -11.26 21.67 -22.07
C LEU A 412 -11.40 22.27 -20.67
N ALA A 413 -10.31 22.86 -20.17
CA ALA A 413 -10.29 23.48 -18.85
C ALA A 413 -9.61 24.85 -18.95
N TYR A 414 -10.35 25.90 -18.61
CA TYR A 414 -9.88 27.26 -18.48
C TYR A 414 -9.91 27.70 -17.03
N VAL A 415 -8.75 28.09 -16.53
CA VAL A 415 -8.60 28.69 -15.20
C VAL A 415 -8.12 30.12 -15.39
N LYS A 416 -8.73 31.05 -14.70
CA LYS A 416 -8.24 32.44 -14.60
C LYS A 416 -8.11 32.81 -13.14
N THR A 417 -6.93 33.28 -12.78
CA THR A 417 -6.62 33.75 -11.42
C THR A 417 -5.79 35.03 -11.51
N ASN A 418 -5.90 35.90 -10.52
CA ASN A 418 -5.08 37.09 -10.38
C ASN A 418 -3.75 36.81 -9.64
N ARG A 419 -3.40 35.54 -9.40
CA ARG A 419 -2.17 35.15 -8.72
C ARG A 419 -0.95 35.43 -9.58
N LEU A 420 0.07 36.00 -8.95
CA LEU A 420 1.44 36.05 -9.45
C LEU A 420 2.25 34.99 -8.67
N SER A 421 2.80 33.99 -9.37
CA SER A 421 3.40 32.81 -8.74
C SER A 421 4.53 33.11 -7.76
N GLU A 422 5.26 34.18 -8.00
CA GLU A 422 6.44 34.59 -7.20
C GLU A 422 6.08 35.18 -5.83
N LEU A 423 4.85 35.66 -5.64
CA LEU A 423 4.44 36.40 -4.44
C LEU A 423 3.67 35.54 -3.44
N TYR A 424 3.20 34.36 -3.83
CA TYR A 424 2.33 33.52 -3.02
C TYR A 424 3.11 32.39 -2.34
N PRO A 425 2.80 32.10 -1.06
CA PRO A 425 3.37 30.96 -0.36
C PRO A 425 2.94 29.65 -1.01
N GLN A 426 3.77 28.61 -0.88
CA GLN A 426 3.56 27.33 -1.56
C GLN A 426 3.90 26.12 -0.68
N ILE A 427 3.46 26.13 0.60
CA ILE A 427 3.59 24.94 1.46
C ILE A 427 2.73 23.80 0.91
N ASP A 428 1.54 24.12 0.39
CA ASP A 428 0.61 23.18 -0.27
C ASP A 428 0.70 23.33 -1.80
N GLY A 429 1.93 23.38 -2.29
CA GLY A 429 2.24 23.55 -3.71
C GLY A 429 2.41 22.21 -4.45
N ASP A 430 2.91 22.32 -5.68
CA ASP A 430 3.15 21.17 -6.56
C ASP A 430 4.06 20.14 -5.88
N THR A 431 3.61 18.91 -5.87
CA THR A 431 4.40 17.76 -5.41
C THR A 431 5.09 17.09 -6.60
N PRO A 432 6.37 16.69 -6.50
CA PRO A 432 7.02 15.93 -7.55
C PRO A 432 6.24 14.65 -7.88
N THR A 433 5.74 14.56 -9.10
CA THR A 433 4.94 13.41 -9.54
C THR A 433 5.12 13.16 -11.04
N THR A 434 5.07 11.90 -11.42
CA THR A 434 5.02 11.48 -12.83
C THR A 434 3.57 11.34 -13.35
N ASN A 435 2.58 11.54 -12.49
CA ASN A 435 1.18 11.48 -12.89
C ASN A 435 0.76 12.76 -13.67
N PRO A 436 -0.15 12.62 -14.62
CA PRO A 436 -0.70 13.79 -15.31
C PRO A 436 -1.47 14.68 -14.33
N PRO A 437 -1.39 16.03 -14.46
CA PRO A 437 -2.10 16.94 -13.58
C PRO A 437 -3.61 16.80 -13.69
N SER A 438 -4.32 17.06 -12.59
CA SER A 438 -5.78 17.13 -12.61
C SER A 438 -6.24 18.41 -13.33
N LEU A 439 -7.23 18.30 -14.20
CA LEU A 439 -7.88 19.44 -14.85
C LEU A 439 -9.18 19.88 -14.15
N SER A 440 -9.55 19.23 -13.04
CA SER A 440 -10.71 19.57 -12.23
C SER A 440 -10.27 20.31 -10.97
N ILE A 441 -10.66 21.56 -10.79
CA ILE A 441 -10.29 22.37 -9.62
C ILE A 441 -10.92 21.82 -8.35
N GLY A 442 -12.15 21.33 -8.39
CA GLY A 442 -12.80 20.72 -7.22
C GLY A 442 -12.03 19.52 -6.64
N ARG A 443 -11.12 18.90 -7.42
CA ARG A 443 -10.24 17.79 -7.00
C ARG A 443 -8.78 18.20 -6.88
N TYR A 444 -8.50 19.49 -7.00
CA TYR A 444 -7.14 20.01 -6.94
C TYR A 444 -6.69 20.04 -5.48
N THR A 445 -5.59 19.34 -5.19
CA THR A 445 -5.02 19.27 -3.84
C THR A 445 -3.90 20.28 -3.63
N GLU A 446 -3.29 20.77 -4.69
CA GLU A 446 -2.16 21.69 -4.71
C GLU A 446 -2.66 23.13 -4.88
N ILE A 447 -3.46 23.59 -3.91
CA ILE A 447 -4.17 24.87 -4.00
C ILE A 447 -3.21 26.05 -4.18
N ASP A 448 -2.03 25.98 -3.56
CA ASP A 448 -1.04 27.04 -3.59
C ASP A 448 -0.30 27.15 -4.94
N SER A 449 -0.40 26.15 -5.82
CA SER A 449 0.19 26.16 -7.17
C SER A 449 -0.79 26.53 -8.28
N LEU A 450 -2.04 26.85 -7.94
CA LEU A 450 -3.07 27.14 -8.93
C LEU A 450 -2.74 28.42 -9.72
N SER A 451 -2.61 28.29 -11.05
CA SER A 451 -2.26 29.38 -11.97
C SER A 451 -3.25 29.52 -13.12
N THR A 452 -3.19 30.68 -13.81
CA THR A 452 -3.96 30.91 -15.04
C THR A 452 -3.51 29.97 -16.14
N GLY A 453 -4.48 29.37 -16.87
CA GLY A 453 -4.18 28.51 -18.00
C GLY A 453 -5.41 28.08 -18.78
N LEU A 454 -5.22 27.73 -20.04
CA LEU A 454 -6.21 27.09 -20.90
C LEU A 454 -5.62 25.80 -21.46
N VAL A 455 -6.17 24.67 -21.05
CA VAL A 455 -5.65 23.33 -21.37
C VAL A 455 -6.72 22.55 -22.13
N PHE A 456 -6.32 21.94 -23.22
CA PHE A 456 -7.14 21.00 -23.98
C PHE A 456 -6.51 19.60 -23.93
N ARG A 457 -7.09 18.71 -23.10
CA ARG A 457 -6.74 17.30 -23.04
C ARG A 457 -7.55 16.54 -24.08
N TYR A 458 -6.87 15.74 -24.87
CA TYR A 458 -7.50 14.83 -25.84
C TYR A 458 -6.89 13.45 -25.74
N GLY A 459 -7.73 12.45 -25.86
CA GLY A 459 -7.31 11.08 -25.69
C GLY A 459 -8.23 10.06 -26.33
N LEU A 460 -7.72 8.83 -26.35
CA LEU A 460 -8.41 7.69 -26.94
C LEU A 460 -8.25 6.48 -26.01
N ARG A 461 -9.37 5.95 -25.58
CA ARG A 461 -9.43 4.70 -24.82
C ARG A 461 -9.91 3.58 -25.70
N ASN A 462 -9.09 2.52 -25.84
CA ASN A 462 -9.42 1.29 -26.55
C ASN A 462 -9.58 0.15 -25.55
N MET A 463 -10.65 -0.64 -25.69
CA MET A 463 -10.87 -1.83 -24.88
C MET A 463 -11.36 -2.98 -25.76
N LEU A 464 -10.73 -4.13 -25.61
CA LEU A 464 -11.16 -5.39 -26.19
C LEU A 464 -11.67 -6.29 -25.06
N MET A 465 -12.94 -6.63 -25.11
CA MET A 465 -13.62 -7.46 -24.11
C MET A 465 -13.96 -8.82 -24.73
N THR A 466 -13.74 -9.88 -23.99
CA THR A 466 -14.12 -11.24 -24.38
C THR A 466 -14.90 -11.92 -23.26
N SER A 467 -15.55 -13.05 -23.53
CA SER A 467 -16.22 -13.87 -22.53
C SER A 467 -15.29 -15.00 -22.09
N ARG A 468 -15.05 -15.12 -20.78
CA ARG A 468 -14.37 -16.27 -20.16
C ARG A 468 -15.23 -16.77 -19.00
N ASP A 469 -15.48 -18.07 -18.93
CA ASP A 469 -16.28 -18.69 -17.88
C ASP A 469 -17.61 -17.96 -17.63
N ALA A 470 -18.32 -17.59 -18.72
CA ALA A 470 -19.55 -16.80 -18.75
C ALA A 470 -19.43 -15.35 -18.22
N ASN A 471 -18.24 -14.91 -17.81
CA ASN A 471 -18.01 -13.55 -17.34
C ASN A 471 -17.35 -12.68 -18.44
N SER A 472 -17.69 -11.39 -18.45
CA SER A 472 -17.02 -10.42 -19.31
C SER A 472 -15.61 -10.14 -18.81
N HIS A 473 -14.61 -10.40 -19.64
CA HIS A 473 -13.21 -10.24 -19.31
C HIS A 473 -12.55 -9.20 -20.22
N ARG A 474 -11.74 -8.29 -19.61
CA ARG A 474 -10.95 -7.31 -20.36
C ARG A 474 -9.67 -7.97 -20.87
N TRP A 475 -9.65 -8.29 -22.17
CA TRP A 475 -8.52 -8.91 -22.84
C TRP A 475 -7.39 -7.93 -23.13
N PHE A 476 -7.76 -6.68 -23.54
CA PHE A 476 -6.83 -5.59 -23.82
C PHE A 476 -7.46 -4.27 -23.43
N SER A 477 -6.67 -3.36 -22.85
CA SER A 477 -7.05 -1.96 -22.69
C SER A 477 -5.85 -1.06 -22.93
N TRP A 478 -6.09 0.04 -23.60
CA TRP A 478 -5.10 1.06 -23.87
C TRP A 478 -5.75 2.43 -23.80
N ASP A 479 -5.24 3.27 -22.91
CA ASP A 479 -5.66 4.66 -22.72
C ASP A 479 -4.45 5.55 -23.07
N VAL A 480 -4.60 6.40 -24.06
CA VAL A 480 -3.56 7.32 -24.50
C VAL A 480 -4.12 8.71 -24.58
N PHE A 481 -3.41 9.70 -24.03
CA PHE A 481 -3.82 11.09 -24.07
C PHE A 481 -2.65 12.06 -23.95
N MET A 482 -2.92 13.31 -24.30
CA MET A 482 -1.97 14.41 -24.22
C MET A 482 -2.72 15.72 -23.98
N ASP A 483 -2.06 16.68 -23.34
CA ASP A 483 -2.56 18.03 -23.11
C ASP A 483 -1.92 18.99 -24.12
N ALA A 484 -2.74 19.80 -24.76
CA ALA A 484 -2.31 20.99 -25.48
C ALA A 484 -2.54 22.21 -24.60
N TYR A 485 -1.50 22.96 -24.30
CA TYR A 485 -1.57 24.20 -23.53
C TYR A 485 -1.85 25.35 -24.46
N LEU A 486 -3.12 25.71 -24.63
CA LEU A 486 -3.54 26.80 -25.50
C LEU A 486 -3.19 28.18 -24.91
N HIS A 487 -3.04 28.23 -23.58
CA HIS A 487 -2.54 29.38 -22.85
C HIS A 487 -1.88 28.91 -21.55
N ASP A 488 -0.58 29.12 -21.39
CA ASP A 488 0.20 28.83 -20.18
C ASP A 488 1.20 29.98 -19.95
N PRO A 489 0.75 31.08 -19.31
CA PRO A 489 1.56 32.28 -19.14
C PRO A 489 2.71 32.10 -18.15
N VAL A 490 2.65 31.09 -17.28
CA VAL A 490 3.66 30.81 -16.25
C VAL A 490 4.79 29.95 -16.81
N ASN A 491 4.45 28.76 -17.38
CA ASN A 491 5.47 27.81 -17.81
C ASN A 491 5.77 27.87 -19.31
N GLN A 492 4.94 28.59 -20.10
CA GLN A 492 5.07 28.76 -21.56
C GLN A 492 5.19 27.44 -22.33
N ARG A 493 4.49 26.39 -21.88
CA ARG A 493 4.47 25.07 -22.50
C ARG A 493 3.52 25.09 -23.71
N ASP A 494 3.86 24.30 -24.73
CA ASP A 494 2.97 24.04 -25.88
C ASP A 494 2.17 22.75 -25.67
N PHE A 495 2.83 21.67 -25.20
CA PHE A 495 2.23 20.36 -25.00
C PHE A 495 2.77 19.67 -23.73
N SER A 496 1.96 18.79 -23.17
CA SER A 496 2.41 17.85 -22.14
C SER A 496 3.16 16.67 -22.77
N ASN A 497 3.66 15.77 -21.93
CA ASN A 497 4.03 14.44 -22.39
C ASN A 497 2.81 13.71 -22.97
N LEU A 498 3.07 12.81 -23.92
CA LEU A 498 2.11 11.78 -24.29
C LEU A 498 2.07 10.72 -23.20
N PHE A 499 0.92 10.55 -22.58
CA PHE A 499 0.68 9.51 -21.57
C PHE A 499 0.04 8.29 -22.21
N SER A 500 0.52 7.10 -21.87
CA SER A 500 0.06 5.83 -22.42
C SER A 500 -0.02 4.77 -21.32
N PHE A 501 -1.22 4.25 -21.08
CA PHE A 501 -1.50 3.21 -20.09
C PHE A 501 -2.08 1.99 -20.80
N MET A 502 -1.32 0.91 -20.84
CA MET A 502 -1.70 -0.33 -21.53
C MET A 502 -1.75 -1.50 -20.56
N ARG A 503 -2.77 -2.33 -20.72
CA ARG A 503 -2.89 -3.62 -20.04
C ARG A 503 -3.36 -4.67 -21.02
N TRP A 504 -2.67 -5.79 -21.05
CA TRP A 504 -2.96 -6.89 -21.95
C TRP A 504 -2.93 -8.22 -21.22
N ASN A 505 -4.05 -8.93 -21.27
CA ASN A 505 -4.25 -10.26 -20.68
C ASN A 505 -4.56 -11.28 -21.79
N PRO A 506 -3.55 -11.66 -22.62
CA PRO A 506 -3.79 -12.55 -23.77
C PRO A 506 -4.36 -13.89 -23.33
N VAL A 507 -3.91 -14.40 -22.21
CA VAL A 507 -4.31 -15.68 -21.62
C VAL A 507 -4.49 -15.52 -20.10
N PRO A 508 -5.23 -16.40 -19.40
CA PRO A 508 -5.47 -16.29 -17.96
C PRO A 508 -4.20 -16.28 -17.09
N TRP A 509 -3.13 -16.86 -17.59
CA TRP A 509 -1.85 -17.00 -16.90
C TRP A 509 -0.80 -15.98 -17.31
N MET A 510 -1.13 -14.98 -18.15
CA MET A 510 -0.21 -13.92 -18.57
C MET A 510 -0.88 -12.55 -18.50
N GLU A 511 -0.21 -11.60 -17.88
CA GLU A 511 -0.58 -10.19 -17.84
C GLU A 511 0.63 -9.32 -18.17
N TYR A 512 0.47 -8.45 -19.14
CA TYR A 512 1.43 -7.39 -19.45
C TYR A 512 0.82 -6.03 -19.15
N ARG A 513 1.58 -5.18 -18.45
CA ARG A 513 1.24 -3.78 -18.19
C ARG A 513 2.37 -2.89 -18.65
N SER A 514 1.99 -1.76 -19.21
CA SER A 514 2.92 -0.70 -19.61
C SER A 514 2.31 0.65 -19.26
N GLU A 515 3.06 1.44 -18.52
CA GLU A 515 2.75 2.83 -18.20
C GLU A 515 3.91 3.67 -18.69
N MET A 516 3.65 4.57 -19.62
CA MET A 516 4.70 5.33 -20.29
C MET A 516 4.29 6.78 -20.44
N GLN A 517 5.28 7.65 -20.34
CA GLN A 517 5.18 9.03 -20.78
C GLN A 517 6.46 9.49 -21.48
N ALA A 518 6.30 10.28 -22.50
CA ALA A 518 7.42 10.88 -23.23
C ALA A 518 7.00 12.18 -23.91
N PRO A 519 7.91 13.14 -24.06
CA PRO A 519 7.68 14.35 -24.85
C PRO A 519 7.72 13.98 -26.34
N VAL A 520 6.58 14.14 -27.02
CA VAL A 520 6.44 13.81 -28.44
C VAL A 520 6.39 15.07 -29.30
N LEU A 521 5.74 16.12 -28.79
CA LEU A 521 5.52 17.40 -29.47
C LEU A 521 6.04 18.55 -28.61
N GLY A 522 6.24 19.71 -29.23
CA GLY A 522 6.60 20.95 -28.54
C GLY A 522 8.11 21.16 -28.37
N LYS A 523 8.45 22.23 -27.67
CA LYS A 523 9.84 22.66 -27.40
C LYS A 523 10.58 21.69 -26.49
N ASP A 524 9.84 21.04 -25.58
CA ASP A 524 10.38 20.18 -24.53
C ASP A 524 10.70 18.76 -25.04
N LYS A 525 10.57 18.51 -26.34
CA LYS A 525 10.78 17.19 -26.92
C LYS A 525 12.16 16.59 -26.62
N ILE A 526 13.19 17.43 -26.52
CA ILE A 526 14.56 17.00 -26.27
C ILE A 526 14.85 16.86 -24.79
N SER A 527 14.37 17.78 -23.96
CA SER A 527 14.68 17.92 -22.54
C SER A 527 13.56 17.45 -21.60
N GLY A 528 12.44 16.96 -22.14
CA GLY A 528 11.30 16.57 -21.33
C GLY A 528 11.45 15.21 -20.64
N CYS A 529 10.79 15.04 -19.51
CA CYS A 529 10.77 13.81 -18.73
C CYS A 529 10.34 12.59 -19.57
N ARG A 530 11.06 11.50 -19.42
CA ARG A 530 10.73 10.19 -20.01
C ARG A 530 10.58 9.15 -18.93
N GLU A 531 9.46 8.44 -18.96
CA GLU A 531 9.18 7.35 -18.04
C GLU A 531 8.65 6.13 -18.79
N TYR A 532 9.19 4.96 -18.48
CA TYR A 532 8.76 3.68 -19.04
C TYR A 532 8.68 2.65 -17.92
N ASN A 533 7.48 2.32 -17.47
CA ASN A 533 7.22 1.29 -16.46
C ASN A 533 6.55 0.11 -17.14
N ASN A 534 7.25 -1.00 -17.24
CA ASN A 534 6.76 -2.22 -17.87
C ASN A 534 6.75 -3.36 -16.86
N SER A 535 5.72 -4.17 -16.87
CA SER A 535 5.66 -5.37 -16.06
C SER A 535 5.00 -6.53 -16.80
N LEU A 536 5.61 -7.70 -16.69
CA LEU A 536 5.11 -8.96 -17.21
C LEU A 536 4.94 -9.92 -16.05
N ARG A 537 3.71 -10.38 -15.85
CA ARG A 537 3.38 -11.47 -14.95
C ARG A 537 3.06 -12.71 -15.78
N PHE A 538 3.69 -13.81 -15.45
CA PHE A 538 3.61 -15.05 -16.21
C PHE A 538 3.46 -16.24 -15.25
N MET A 539 2.37 -16.99 -15.39
CA MET A 539 2.03 -18.15 -14.56
C MET A 539 1.77 -19.38 -15.44
N PRO A 540 2.83 -19.96 -16.05
CA PRO A 540 2.66 -21.05 -17.00
C PRO A 540 2.03 -22.30 -16.38
N TRP A 541 2.20 -22.47 -15.08
CA TRP A 541 1.61 -23.53 -14.26
C TRP A 541 1.05 -22.93 -12.98
N ARG A 542 0.09 -23.60 -12.34
CA ARG A 542 -0.46 -23.17 -11.04
C ARG A 542 0.59 -23.12 -9.92
N SER A 543 1.70 -23.83 -10.10
CA SER A 543 2.80 -23.88 -9.13
C SER A 543 3.87 -22.81 -9.34
N THR A 544 3.88 -22.12 -10.48
CA THR A 544 4.96 -21.19 -10.85
C THR A 544 4.41 -19.84 -11.22
N GLU A 545 4.95 -18.80 -10.58
CA GLU A 545 4.69 -17.40 -10.93
C GLU A 545 6.03 -16.69 -11.16
N LEU A 546 6.17 -16.05 -12.31
CA LEU A 546 7.29 -15.20 -12.68
C LEU A 546 6.79 -13.78 -12.93
N VAL A 547 7.43 -12.80 -12.30
CA VAL A 547 7.15 -11.38 -12.55
C VAL A 547 8.46 -10.70 -12.94
N VAL A 548 8.44 -10.04 -14.09
CA VAL A 548 9.54 -9.21 -14.58
C VAL A 548 9.04 -7.79 -14.67
N GLY A 549 9.69 -6.86 -13.99
CA GLY A 549 9.38 -5.44 -14.01
C GLY A 549 10.57 -4.63 -14.47
N HIS A 550 10.35 -3.64 -15.34
CA HIS A 550 11.35 -2.65 -15.72
C HIS A 550 10.79 -1.27 -15.44
N ARG A 551 11.55 -0.46 -14.75
CA ARG A 551 11.25 0.95 -14.51
C ARG A 551 12.39 1.82 -15.00
N TYR A 552 12.04 2.83 -15.78
CA TYR A 552 12.96 3.83 -16.29
C TYR A 552 12.37 5.22 -16.10
N LEU A 553 13.17 6.14 -15.54
CA LEU A 553 12.86 7.55 -15.39
C LEU A 553 14.09 8.36 -15.78
N ASN A 554 13.91 9.37 -16.60
CA ASN A 554 15.00 10.23 -17.05
C ASN A 554 14.49 11.65 -17.27
N GLN A 555 15.33 12.64 -16.91
CA GLN A 555 15.08 14.07 -17.11
C GLN A 555 13.79 14.59 -16.44
N HIS A 556 13.40 14.05 -15.29
CA HIS A 556 12.37 14.66 -14.48
C HIS A 556 12.93 15.89 -13.75
N SER A 557 12.15 16.98 -13.64
CA SER A 557 12.62 18.24 -13.05
C SER A 557 13.03 18.13 -11.57
N LEU A 558 12.44 17.21 -10.83
CA LEU A 558 12.62 17.10 -9.37
C LEU A 558 13.00 15.69 -8.90
N LEU A 559 12.83 14.67 -9.74
CA LEU A 559 13.11 13.29 -9.38
C LEU A 559 14.38 12.82 -10.10
N GLU A 560 15.21 12.09 -9.37
CA GLU A 560 16.45 11.56 -9.93
C GLU A 560 16.21 10.52 -11.04
N ASP A 561 17.12 10.51 -12.00
CA ASP A 561 17.16 9.51 -13.06
C ASP A 561 17.30 8.11 -12.47
N SER A 562 16.51 7.17 -12.97
CA SER A 562 16.53 5.80 -12.48
C SER A 562 16.28 4.79 -13.61
N SER A 563 16.97 3.67 -13.55
CA SER A 563 16.69 2.51 -14.41
C SER A 563 16.83 1.25 -13.56
N GLN A 564 15.74 0.51 -13.37
CA GLN A 564 15.68 -0.65 -12.46
C GLN A 564 15.02 -1.83 -13.16
N LEU A 565 15.56 -3.01 -12.96
CA LEU A 565 14.98 -4.29 -13.36
C LEU A 565 14.63 -5.10 -12.11
N ASP A 566 13.35 -5.38 -11.92
CA ASP A 566 12.82 -6.24 -10.86
C ASP A 566 12.52 -7.62 -11.43
N LEU A 567 13.04 -8.66 -10.81
CA LEU A 567 12.74 -10.06 -11.12
C LEU A 567 12.21 -10.75 -9.86
N ARG A 568 11.05 -11.42 -9.96
CA ARG A 568 10.48 -12.23 -8.89
C ARG A 568 10.08 -13.59 -9.42
N ILE A 569 10.34 -14.62 -8.65
CA ILE A 569 9.87 -15.97 -8.90
C ILE A 569 9.20 -16.52 -7.63
N LEU A 570 8.06 -17.16 -7.81
CA LEU A 570 7.44 -18.01 -6.80
C LEU A 570 7.25 -19.39 -7.41
N GLN A 571 7.87 -20.40 -6.79
CA GLN A 571 7.76 -21.81 -7.18
C GLN A 571 7.19 -22.60 -6.03
N ARG A 572 6.07 -23.27 -6.23
CA ARG A 572 5.55 -24.31 -5.34
C ARG A 572 6.04 -25.66 -5.81
N PHE A 573 6.76 -26.38 -4.97
CA PHE A 573 7.24 -27.74 -5.26
C PHE A 573 6.21 -28.78 -4.84
N SER A 574 5.46 -28.50 -3.77
CA SER A 574 4.38 -29.34 -3.26
C SER A 574 3.37 -28.48 -2.50
N GLU A 575 2.32 -29.08 -1.94
CA GLU A 575 1.40 -28.37 -1.02
C GLU A 575 2.11 -27.88 0.25
N ALA A 576 3.20 -28.57 0.65
CA ALA A 576 3.96 -28.24 1.85
C ALA A 576 5.13 -27.28 1.58
N TRP A 577 5.71 -27.24 0.39
CA TRP A 577 6.93 -26.49 0.12
C TRP A 577 6.77 -25.49 -1.02
N ALA A 578 7.24 -24.27 -0.77
CA ALA A 578 7.39 -23.26 -1.80
C ALA A 578 8.69 -22.46 -1.62
N PHE A 579 9.18 -21.91 -2.71
CA PHE A 579 10.34 -21.02 -2.77
C PHE A 579 9.95 -19.72 -3.44
N SER A 580 10.46 -18.58 -2.93
CA SER A 580 10.42 -17.34 -3.68
C SER A 580 11.79 -16.67 -3.72
N GLY A 581 12.11 -16.10 -4.90
CA GLY A 581 13.28 -15.28 -5.11
C GLY A 581 12.86 -13.88 -5.59
N LYS A 582 13.57 -12.85 -5.16
CA LYS A 582 13.39 -11.47 -5.61
C LYS A 582 14.75 -10.84 -5.83
N TRP A 583 14.95 -10.24 -6.99
CA TRP A 583 16.14 -9.50 -7.35
C TRP A 583 15.75 -8.14 -7.90
N ARG A 584 16.52 -7.12 -7.52
CA ARG A 584 16.43 -5.78 -8.10
C ARG A 584 17.80 -5.35 -8.55
N PHE A 585 17.91 -5.02 -9.82
CA PHE A 585 19.11 -4.52 -10.44
C PHE A 585 18.96 -3.03 -10.75
N SER A 586 19.91 -2.20 -10.31
CA SER A 586 20.09 -0.85 -10.85
C SER A 586 20.87 -0.96 -12.16
N LEU A 587 20.20 -0.65 -13.27
CA LEU A 587 20.85 -0.71 -14.58
C LEU A 587 21.76 0.49 -14.85
N LEU A 588 21.53 1.61 -14.15
CA LEU A 588 22.42 2.78 -14.25
C LEU A 588 23.78 2.52 -13.65
N ASP A 589 23.81 1.82 -12.50
CA ASP A 589 25.05 1.55 -11.76
C ASP A 589 25.62 0.17 -12.02
N GLY A 590 24.89 -0.69 -12.73
CA GLY A 590 25.24 -2.08 -12.94
C GLY A 590 25.29 -2.90 -11.65
N LYS A 591 24.45 -2.57 -10.64
CA LYS A 591 24.49 -3.19 -9.31
C LYS A 591 23.21 -3.96 -8.99
N LEU A 592 23.38 -4.99 -8.18
CA LEU A 592 22.29 -5.73 -7.57
C LEU A 592 21.93 -5.08 -6.22
N ASP A 593 20.83 -4.31 -6.19
CA ASP A 593 20.40 -3.57 -5.00
C ASP A 593 19.73 -4.48 -3.97
N ILE A 594 18.89 -5.40 -4.44
CA ILE A 594 18.13 -6.30 -3.56
C ILE A 594 18.27 -7.73 -4.05
N GLN A 595 18.58 -8.63 -3.12
CA GLN A 595 18.55 -10.06 -3.31
C GLN A 595 17.86 -10.70 -2.11
N GLU A 596 16.75 -11.38 -2.35
CA GLU A 596 15.93 -11.98 -1.31
C GLU A 596 15.51 -13.39 -1.72
N TYR A 597 15.68 -14.34 -0.81
CA TYR A 597 15.25 -15.71 -0.97
C TYR A 597 14.39 -16.13 0.21
N ASN A 598 13.24 -16.72 -0.05
CA ASN A 598 12.38 -17.26 0.99
C ASN A 598 12.05 -18.71 0.66
N VAL A 599 12.11 -19.54 1.67
CA VAL A 599 11.60 -20.91 1.64
C VAL A 599 10.40 -20.98 2.56
N TYR A 600 9.30 -21.48 2.06
CA TYR A 600 8.06 -21.65 2.80
C TYR A 600 7.83 -23.14 3.03
N HIS A 601 7.49 -23.49 4.26
CA HIS A 601 7.04 -24.82 4.61
C HIS A 601 5.70 -24.74 5.31
N ASN A 602 4.71 -25.45 4.81
CA ASN A 602 3.40 -25.57 5.39
C ASN A 602 3.35 -26.85 6.23
N GLY A 603 3.64 -26.75 7.52
CA GLY A 603 3.65 -27.87 8.46
C GLY A 603 2.75 -27.60 9.66
N ILE A 604 2.54 -28.63 10.48
CA ILE A 604 1.68 -28.57 11.69
C ILE A 604 2.21 -27.59 12.74
N LEU A 605 3.52 -27.43 12.78
CA LEU A 605 4.20 -26.43 13.58
C LEU A 605 4.92 -25.50 12.64
N VAL A 606 4.56 -24.24 12.70
CA VAL A 606 5.25 -23.17 11.97
C VAL A 606 6.62 -22.97 12.61
N PHE A 607 7.55 -23.86 12.33
CA PHE A 607 8.95 -23.61 12.57
C PHE A 607 9.50 -22.87 11.35
N GLY A 608 9.56 -21.56 11.50
CA GLY A 608 10.49 -20.75 10.78
C GLY A 608 10.21 -20.53 9.30
N ARG A 609 9.70 -19.35 9.00
CA ARG A 609 9.92 -18.70 7.71
C ARG A 609 11.41 -18.34 7.64
N GLY A 610 12.24 -19.19 7.04
CA GLY A 610 13.63 -18.84 6.77
C GLY A 610 13.67 -17.77 5.67
N ARG A 611 14.03 -16.54 6.00
CA ARG A 611 14.21 -15.46 5.05
C ARG A 611 15.70 -15.13 4.93
N PHE A 612 16.28 -15.41 3.78
CA PHE A 612 17.64 -14.99 3.45
C PHE A 612 17.56 -13.76 2.58
N ARG A 613 18.12 -12.66 3.06
CA ARG A 613 18.25 -11.43 2.30
C ARG A 613 19.70 -11.01 2.31
N SER A 614 20.35 -10.98 1.14
CA SER A 614 21.65 -10.35 0.98
C SER A 614 21.42 -8.97 0.38
N GLN A 615 21.84 -7.94 1.07
CA GLN A 615 21.98 -6.59 0.53
C GLN A 615 23.46 -6.39 0.23
N GLU A 616 23.83 -6.44 -1.04
CA GLU A 616 25.15 -5.97 -1.43
C GLU A 616 25.11 -4.44 -1.51
N ARG A 617 25.82 -3.84 -0.60
CA ARG A 617 26.38 -2.47 -0.54
C ARG A 617 25.66 -1.39 -1.35
N GLU A 618 24.71 -0.75 -0.72
CA GLU A 618 24.25 0.60 -0.97
C GLU A 618 25.34 1.69 -0.71
N GLN A 619 26.60 1.26 -0.53
CA GLN A 619 27.67 1.99 0.13
C GLN A 619 28.40 3.06 -0.68
N LYS A 620 28.05 3.34 -1.93
CA LYS A 620 28.80 4.34 -2.71
C LYS A 620 27.98 5.51 -3.26
N ARG A 621 26.69 5.57 -3.07
CA ARG A 621 25.82 6.59 -3.67
C ARG A 621 25.58 7.84 -2.82
N ILE A 622 25.90 7.81 -1.56
CA ILE A 622 25.71 8.97 -0.67
C ILE A 622 26.85 9.99 -0.77
N ARG A 623 27.79 9.79 -1.68
CA ARG A 623 28.86 10.78 -1.90
C ARG A 623 28.53 11.95 -2.83
N ALA A 624 27.32 11.97 -3.41
CA ALA A 624 26.98 13.05 -4.36
C ALA A 624 25.52 13.48 -4.34
N GLY A 625 24.84 13.36 -3.26
CA GLY A 625 23.46 13.81 -3.12
C GLY A 625 22.83 13.10 -1.92
N HIS A 626 22.89 13.74 -0.78
CA HIS A 626 21.94 13.41 0.26
C HIS A 626 20.57 13.46 -0.39
N GLN A 627 19.92 12.31 -0.47
CA GLN A 627 18.51 12.27 -0.81
C GLN A 627 17.78 13.08 0.23
N LEU A 628 17.50 14.32 -0.09
CA LEU A 628 16.53 15.11 0.63
C LEU A 628 15.21 14.39 0.51
N TYR A 629 14.88 13.58 1.50
CA TYR A 629 13.64 12.81 1.56
C TYR A 629 12.46 13.78 1.59
N HIS A 630 11.90 14.02 0.42
CA HIS A 630 10.65 14.77 0.28
C HIS A 630 9.47 13.78 0.44
N PRO A 631 8.33 14.20 1.04
CA PRO A 631 7.11 13.39 1.09
C PRO A 631 6.64 12.84 -0.25
N ALA A 632 7.06 13.45 -1.36
CA ALA A 632 6.81 12.98 -2.73
C ALA A 632 7.53 11.70 -3.12
N ASP A 633 8.65 11.34 -2.48
CA ASP A 633 9.34 10.05 -2.67
C ASP A 633 8.48 8.83 -2.31
N ARG A 634 7.36 9.05 -1.60
CA ARG A 634 6.38 7.99 -1.30
C ARG A 634 5.92 7.22 -2.52
N ARG A 635 5.89 7.86 -3.71
CA ARG A 635 5.42 7.22 -4.94
C ARG A 635 6.53 6.52 -5.73
N LEU A 636 7.78 6.90 -5.53
CA LEU A 636 8.92 6.30 -6.23
C LEU A 636 9.34 4.96 -5.64
N TYR A 637 9.30 4.82 -4.31
CA TYR A 637 9.58 3.55 -3.64
C TYR A 637 8.34 2.63 -3.55
N ALA A 638 7.14 3.18 -3.72
CA ALA A 638 5.92 2.43 -3.98
C ALA A 638 5.83 1.85 -5.40
N GLY A 639 6.90 1.79 -6.15
CA GLY A 639 7.09 0.95 -7.35
C GLY A 639 7.02 -0.54 -7.03
N GLN A 640 6.21 -0.94 -6.06
CA GLN A 640 5.51 -2.19 -6.12
C GLN A 640 4.67 -2.11 -7.38
N ILE A 641 4.96 -2.95 -8.34
CA ILE A 641 3.98 -3.37 -9.32
C ILE A 641 2.72 -3.59 -8.51
N PRO A 642 1.65 -2.79 -8.69
CA PRO A 642 0.49 -2.94 -7.85
C PRO A 642 0.04 -4.39 -7.95
N LEU A 643 0.13 -5.13 -6.84
CA LEU A 643 -0.50 -6.42 -6.71
C LEU A 643 -1.98 -6.14 -6.84
N MET A 644 -2.54 -6.59 -7.95
CA MET A 644 -3.94 -6.39 -8.26
C MET A 644 -4.82 -6.89 -7.14
N SER A 645 -5.73 -6.06 -6.70
CA SER A 645 -7.00 -6.48 -6.15
C SER A 645 -7.91 -7.00 -7.28
N GLY A 646 -7.66 -8.19 -7.74
CA GLY A 646 -8.62 -8.98 -8.47
C GLY A 646 -9.15 -10.03 -7.51
N LYS A 647 -10.45 -10.13 -7.39
CA LYS A 647 -11.16 -11.02 -6.46
C LYS A 647 -10.89 -12.51 -6.61
N ASP A 648 -10.00 -12.92 -7.51
CA ASP A 648 -9.66 -14.32 -7.74
C ASP A 648 -8.14 -14.49 -7.70
N THR A 649 -7.70 -15.25 -6.72
CA THR A 649 -6.31 -15.58 -6.36
C THR A 649 -5.50 -14.42 -5.78
N VAL A 650 -5.87 -14.02 -4.60
CA VAL A 650 -5.06 -13.22 -3.71
C VAL A 650 -3.89 -14.08 -3.24
N PHE A 651 -2.76 -13.97 -3.93
CA PHE A 651 -1.49 -14.11 -3.24
C PHE A 651 -1.25 -12.77 -2.55
N CYS A 652 -1.88 -12.59 -1.40
CA CYS A 652 -1.37 -11.64 -0.45
C CYS A 652 0.11 -11.94 -0.26
N GLU A 653 0.96 -10.93 -0.32
CA GLU A 653 2.15 -10.98 0.50
C GLU A 653 1.64 -11.28 1.89
N VAL A 654 1.74 -12.52 2.29
CA VAL A 654 1.39 -12.93 3.64
C VAL A 654 2.43 -12.27 4.52
N PHE A 655 2.02 -11.16 5.14
CA PHE A 655 2.71 -10.66 6.31
C PHE A 655 2.91 -11.84 7.28
N PRO A 656 3.99 -11.87 8.03
CA PRO A 656 4.14 -12.88 9.08
C PRO A 656 2.97 -12.71 10.04
N GLY A 657 2.03 -13.63 10.02
CA GLY A 657 0.84 -13.60 10.88
C GLY A 657 -0.42 -14.22 10.31
N SER A 658 -0.63 -14.30 9.02
CA SER A 658 -1.87 -14.85 8.48
C SER A 658 -1.76 -16.34 8.17
N PHE A 659 -2.10 -17.17 9.13
CA PHE A 659 -2.32 -18.60 8.96
C PHE A 659 -3.78 -18.97 9.27
N PHE A 660 -4.43 -19.59 8.30
CA PHE A 660 -5.58 -20.49 8.33
C PHE A 660 -6.78 -20.20 9.25
N LEU A 661 -7.84 -19.70 8.67
CA LEU A 661 -9.19 -19.82 9.20
C LEU A 661 -9.73 -21.23 8.94
N PHE A 662 -9.93 -22.00 10.01
CA PHE A 662 -10.63 -23.27 9.95
C PHE A 662 -12.11 -23.05 10.32
N GLN A 663 -13.02 -23.35 9.40
CA GLN A 663 -14.45 -23.12 9.68
C GLN A 663 -15.27 -24.35 10.06
N ARG A 664 -14.82 -25.60 9.83
CA ARG A 664 -15.58 -26.80 10.27
C ARG A 664 -14.74 -28.05 10.42
N ILE A 665 -14.97 -28.78 11.48
CA ILE A 665 -14.48 -30.13 11.71
C ILE A 665 -15.51 -31.14 11.23
N ARG A 666 -15.16 -32.02 10.30
CA ARG A 666 -15.95 -33.18 9.92
C ARG A 666 -15.30 -34.47 10.43
N VAL A 667 -16.01 -35.19 11.25
CA VAL A 667 -15.58 -36.53 11.71
C VAL A 667 -16.11 -37.55 10.72
N LEU A 668 -15.21 -38.21 10.01
CA LEU A 668 -15.55 -39.34 9.14
C LEU A 668 -15.28 -40.65 9.86
N ARG A 669 -16.31 -41.44 10.09
CA ARG A 669 -16.20 -42.80 10.62
C ARG A 669 -16.04 -43.76 9.45
N MET A 670 -14.85 -44.26 9.24
CA MET A 670 -14.63 -45.38 8.31
C MET A 670 -14.58 -46.70 9.09
N GLY A 671 -15.21 -47.74 8.52
CA GLY A 671 -15.52 -49.02 9.15
C GLY A 671 -14.37 -49.67 9.92
N SER A 672 -14.73 -50.20 11.02
CA SER A 672 -14.15 -51.12 12.02
C SER A 672 -12.72 -50.95 12.56
N ALA A 673 -11.85 -50.04 12.07
CA ALA A 673 -10.48 -49.95 12.64
C ALA A 673 -9.83 -48.55 12.65
N ARG A 674 -10.30 -47.53 11.95
CA ARG A 674 -9.64 -46.20 11.94
C ARG A 674 -10.66 -45.07 11.86
N CYS A 675 -10.56 -44.10 12.77
CA CYS A 675 -11.26 -42.81 12.69
C CYS A 675 -10.30 -41.72 12.23
N GLY A 676 -10.65 -40.96 11.20
CA GLY A 676 -9.96 -39.77 10.77
C GLY A 676 -10.81 -38.52 10.97
N VAL A 677 -10.21 -37.42 11.37
CA VAL A 677 -10.84 -36.10 11.44
C VAL A 677 -10.23 -35.25 10.33
N LEU A 678 -11.04 -34.82 9.41
CA LEU A 678 -10.63 -33.92 8.33
C LEU A 678 -11.12 -32.49 8.63
N PHE A 679 -10.22 -31.56 8.65
CA PHE A 679 -10.55 -30.14 8.76
C PHE A 679 -10.73 -29.56 7.38
N GLN A 680 -11.90 -29.10 7.05
CA GLN A 680 -12.21 -28.50 5.76
C GLN A 680 -12.41 -27.01 5.91
N LYS A 681 -11.72 -26.25 5.08
CA LYS A 681 -11.91 -24.80 4.95
C LYS A 681 -13.30 -24.52 4.39
N GLY A 682 -14.13 -23.79 5.11
CA GLY A 682 -15.44 -23.38 4.59
C GLY A 682 -15.24 -22.39 3.43
N LYS A 683 -15.88 -22.70 2.33
CA LYS A 683 -16.24 -21.74 1.30
C LYS A 683 -17.61 -21.18 1.66
N ASP A 684 -17.76 -19.91 1.43
CA ASP A 684 -19.00 -19.14 1.30
C ASP A 684 -19.66 -18.66 2.60
N MET A 685 -19.46 -17.39 2.87
CA MET A 685 -20.46 -16.31 2.74
C MET A 685 -19.78 -14.95 2.76
#